data_d76418a8c9ca67d0cda45990d9302136
#
_entry.id   d76418a8c9ca67d0cda45990d9302136
#
_cell.length_a   1.000
_cell.length_b   1.000
_cell.length_c   1.000
_cell.angle_alpha   90.00
_cell.angle_beta   90.00
_cell.angle_gamma   90.00
#
_symmetry.space_group_name_H-M   'P 1'
#
loop_
_entity.id
_entity.type
_entity.pdbx_description
1 polymer ?
#
loop_
_entity_poly.entity_id
_entity_poly.type
_entity_poly.pdbx_seq_one_letter_code
_entity_poly.pdbx_strand_id
1 'polypeptide(L)'
;LPVRVDFASSANVNILPLTHLNAAANFDLNPCISFWRGSFDPQFAAWYGDNWLSANVTIGLWSKFCGLIRAVLHERIAYLAAYFITMPGLLFYTNPDADRLEKALASLPVMEEYTLQRIVQNDLLFLGFYAYASYPVMVIEAAGALILLEGKVYNQTEKQLKTRLETMAASQNGSDSSLEQWVRSLDGEFVGVICYPETGKVLVFNDALGRLPLYAGELSGKIVISRDVSFIKALMHNSHPDKAAVALTLLLGYAPGGKTLWEAIRRLEPATVFRIDPGKHNPYQKSSFAIDFSHSEIRLADQQDHIFHLLEKGLSDRLNAGSNVGLSLSGGLDSRLLAGMLARMDREIPTLTYADAEATAVADLAAVDQIVSQLQIEKNHERLQLSLPDEMQFDKLNGLKQGLNYLGMAFILPFLDRFRQRDLWQLTGDGGDKLLADLRPLRKLHTHHQLIEYLLRNHTIMPLSLVAEMSGFSKEDLRDLLLQMLQSYEVTNENERYMSFLIRERAMTWLFEGEDRNRCYAWSTTPYYSPDLFKACLHYPMEGKRNGNLFLAFFERLPGKLQHISNPNWQCSPADQQAVNRVFRRQMLRAAMPVPLLKLLAKNRDTMTLSCFPYAAQLQQLMSEDHLLSDTIHFRNLRSGEPLTTEAWWHLFTLLKAFSDR
;
A
#
# COMPACT_ATOMS: atom_id res chain seq x y z
N LEU A 1 32.51 0.53 25.53
CA LEU A 1 31.85 0.45 26.84
C LEU A 1 32.12 -0.94 27.43
N PRO A 2 32.66 -1.07 28.65
CA PRO A 2 32.93 -2.38 29.20
C PRO A 2 31.65 -3.05 29.67
N VAL A 3 31.37 -4.19 29.08
CA VAL A 3 30.30 -5.09 29.57
C VAL A 3 30.87 -5.84 30.79
N ARG A 4 30.38 -5.54 31.98
CA ARG A 4 30.62 -6.36 33.17
C ARG A 4 29.67 -7.57 33.11
N VAL A 5 30.24 -8.74 33.02
CA VAL A 5 29.50 -10.00 33.14
C VAL A 5 29.84 -10.58 34.50
N ASP A 6 28.92 -10.51 35.46
CA ASP A 6 29.01 -11.19 36.76
C ASP A 6 28.59 -12.66 36.57
N PHE A 7 29.56 -13.56 36.76
CA PHE A 7 29.32 -15.01 36.77
C PHE A 7 29.00 -15.51 38.20
N ALA A 8 27.82 -15.22 38.68
CA ALA A 8 27.28 -15.94 39.82
C ALA A 8 25.76 -16.02 39.75
N SER A 9 25.29 -17.24 39.63
CA SER A 9 23.90 -17.72 39.68
C SER A 9 23.06 -17.62 38.41
N SER A 10 22.74 -18.80 37.87
CA SER A 10 21.55 -19.25 37.11
C SER A 10 20.70 -18.24 36.37
N ALA A 11 20.70 -18.36 35.05
CA ALA A 11 19.61 -18.15 34.12
C ALA A 11 18.82 -16.82 34.25
N ASN A 12 19.39 -15.74 33.69
CA ASN A 12 18.62 -14.68 33.02
C ASN A 12 19.61 -13.71 32.35
N VAL A 13 19.87 -13.88 31.06
CA VAL A 13 20.63 -12.92 30.27
C VAL A 13 19.64 -11.87 29.76
N ASN A 14 19.53 -10.75 30.47
CA ASN A 14 18.86 -9.56 29.96
C ASN A 14 19.75 -8.95 28.88
N ILE A 15 19.37 -9.11 27.63
CA ILE A 15 20.01 -8.46 26.47
C ILE A 15 19.39 -7.08 26.33
N LEU A 16 20.20 -6.03 26.57
CA LEU A 16 19.81 -4.65 26.27
C LEU A 16 19.59 -4.47 24.76
N PRO A 17 18.59 -3.67 24.32
CA PRO A 17 18.33 -3.45 22.91
C PRO A 17 19.49 -2.69 22.23
N LEU A 18 19.95 -3.25 21.12
CA LEU A 18 20.97 -2.64 20.25
C LEU A 18 20.33 -1.63 19.30
N THR A 19 20.17 -0.38 19.75
CA THR A 19 19.61 0.72 18.93
C THR A 19 20.63 1.44 18.04
N HIS A 20 21.88 0.95 17.88
CA HIS A 20 22.93 1.66 17.14
C HIS A 20 23.78 0.73 16.26
N LEU A 21 23.20 -0.03 15.33
CA LEU A 21 23.97 -0.92 14.45
C LEU A 21 23.69 -0.75 12.94
N ASN A 22 23.33 0.44 12.47
CA ASN A 22 23.29 0.72 11.03
C ASN A 22 24.65 1.06 10.40
N ALA A 23 25.76 0.91 11.14
CA ALA A 23 27.12 1.14 10.62
C ALA A 23 27.98 -0.15 10.53
N ALA A 24 27.40 -1.33 10.71
CA ALA A 24 28.19 -2.56 10.97
C ALA A 24 28.52 -3.42 9.74
N ALA A 25 28.15 -3.02 8.52
CA ALA A 25 28.48 -3.79 7.32
C ALA A 25 29.98 -3.79 6.94
N ASN A 26 30.80 -2.92 7.55
CA ASN A 26 32.24 -2.82 7.27
C ASN A 26 33.11 -2.76 8.53
N PHE A 27 32.71 -3.41 9.61
CA PHE A 27 33.54 -3.47 10.80
C PHE A 27 34.59 -4.57 10.65
N ASP A 28 35.86 -4.18 10.32
CA ASP A 28 37.01 -5.06 10.41
C ASP A 28 37.34 -5.31 11.88
N LEU A 29 37.03 -6.50 12.38
CA LEU A 29 37.33 -6.93 13.76
C LEU A 29 38.83 -7.21 14.01
N ASN A 30 39.67 -7.13 12.97
CA ASN A 30 41.11 -7.36 13.09
C ASN A 30 41.83 -6.34 14.01
N PRO A 31 41.45 -5.03 14.04
CA PRO A 31 42.04 -4.10 14.99
C PRO A 31 41.75 -4.43 16.46
N CYS A 32 40.57 -4.96 16.76
CA CYS A 32 40.19 -5.36 18.11
C CYS A 32 40.99 -6.60 18.58
N ILE A 33 41.25 -7.53 17.68
CA ILE A 33 42.04 -8.74 17.96
C ILE A 33 43.55 -8.40 18.10
N SER A 34 44.07 -7.45 17.33
CA SER A 34 45.45 -6.97 17.43
C SER A 34 45.71 -6.12 18.69
N PHE A 35 44.73 -5.31 19.10
CA PHE A 35 44.80 -4.54 20.35
C PHE A 35 44.87 -5.47 21.57
N TRP A 36 44.16 -6.59 21.57
CA TRP A 36 44.20 -7.58 22.65
C TRP A 36 45.50 -8.40 22.67
N ARG A 37 46.17 -8.62 21.53
CA ARG A 37 47.48 -9.29 21.49
C ARG A 37 48.63 -8.44 22.02
N GLY A 38 48.45 -7.13 22.07
CA GLY A 38 49.51 -6.18 22.50
C GLY A 38 49.47 -5.77 23.98
N SER A 39 48.39 -6.06 24.71
CA SER A 39 48.21 -5.54 26.10
C SER A 39 48.10 -6.64 27.15
N PHE A 40 48.92 -7.67 27.09
CA PHE A 40 49.09 -8.58 28.22
C PHE A 40 50.03 -7.94 29.23
N ASP A 41 49.43 -7.51 30.37
CA ASP A 41 50.15 -7.05 31.54
C ASP A 41 51.01 -8.22 32.11
N PRO A 42 52.32 -8.04 32.29
CA PRO A 42 53.22 -9.07 32.89
C PRO A 42 52.77 -9.53 34.28
N GLN A 43 51.96 -8.75 34.99
CA GLN A 43 51.40 -9.15 36.29
C GLN A 43 50.28 -10.20 36.16
N PHE A 44 49.65 -10.33 35.01
CA PHE A 44 48.66 -11.37 34.75
C PHE A 44 49.30 -12.76 34.53
N ALA A 45 50.50 -12.80 34.04
CA ALA A 45 51.25 -14.04 33.85
C ALA A 45 51.76 -14.65 35.17
N ALA A 46 52.00 -13.82 36.20
CA ALA A 46 52.46 -14.26 37.51
C ALA A 46 51.37 -14.86 38.41
N TRP A 47 50.07 -14.66 38.06
CA TRP A 47 48.94 -15.18 38.82
C TRP A 47 48.50 -16.59 38.37
N TYR A 48 48.91 -17.02 37.17
CA TYR A 48 48.66 -18.37 36.64
C TYR A 48 49.94 -19.20 36.61
N GLY A 49 50.48 -19.52 37.78
CA GLY A 49 51.56 -20.49 37.91
C GLY A 49 51.14 -21.88 37.41
N ASP A 50 51.98 -22.47 36.55
CA ASP A 50 52.06 -23.90 36.14
C ASP A 50 50.82 -24.59 35.49
N ASN A 51 49.80 -23.91 35.08
CA ASN A 51 48.68 -24.54 34.38
C ASN A 51 48.52 -24.10 32.91
N TRP A 52 49.53 -24.38 32.07
CA TRP A 52 49.49 -24.16 30.62
C TRP A 52 48.32 -24.88 29.91
N LEU A 53 47.83 -25.99 30.48
CA LEU A 53 46.69 -26.71 29.96
C LEU A 53 45.36 -25.94 30.12
N SER A 54 45.20 -25.17 31.17
CA SER A 54 44.01 -24.35 31.41
C SER A 54 43.94 -23.12 30.48
N ALA A 55 45.09 -22.51 30.11
CA ALA A 55 45.15 -21.39 29.20
C ALA A 55 44.74 -21.77 27.77
N ASN A 56 45.15 -22.94 27.28
CA ASN A 56 44.75 -23.45 25.97
C ASN A 56 43.25 -23.85 25.91
N VAL A 57 42.70 -24.35 27.01
CA VAL A 57 41.24 -24.62 27.11
C VAL A 57 40.47 -23.30 27.15
N THR A 58 40.97 -22.28 27.83
CA THR A 58 40.33 -20.94 27.86
C THR A 58 40.38 -20.26 26.50
N ILE A 59 41.49 -20.31 25.76
CA ILE A 59 41.59 -19.78 24.40
C ILE A 59 40.70 -20.58 23.44
N GLY A 60 40.60 -21.89 23.58
CA GLY A 60 39.71 -22.74 22.81
C GLY A 60 38.24 -22.46 23.07
N LEU A 61 37.86 -22.18 24.33
CA LEU A 61 36.50 -21.78 24.72
C LEU A 61 36.17 -20.37 24.18
N TRP A 62 37.14 -19.43 24.25
CA TRP A 62 36.96 -18.09 23.69
C TRP A 62 36.85 -18.10 22.17
N SER A 63 37.63 -18.89 21.45
CA SER A 63 37.46 -19.01 19.99
C SER A 63 36.10 -19.62 19.59
N LYS A 64 35.61 -20.60 20.35
CA LYS A 64 34.27 -21.15 20.19
C LYS A 64 33.18 -20.14 20.56
N PHE A 65 33.38 -19.36 21.62
CA PHE A 65 32.47 -18.29 22.05
C PHE A 65 32.40 -17.13 21.02
N CYS A 66 33.55 -16.69 20.51
CA CYS A 66 33.62 -15.72 19.40
C CYS A 66 33.02 -16.30 18.11
N GLY A 67 33.20 -17.58 17.84
CA GLY A 67 32.55 -18.29 16.74
C GLY A 67 31.04 -18.34 16.92
N LEU A 68 30.56 -18.60 18.14
CA LEU A 68 29.15 -18.60 18.47
C LEU A 68 28.52 -17.19 18.38
N ILE A 69 29.21 -16.16 18.91
CA ILE A 69 28.79 -14.76 18.76
C ILE A 69 28.77 -14.35 17.28
N ARG A 70 29.76 -14.77 16.50
CA ARG A 70 29.82 -14.51 15.07
C ARG A 70 28.70 -15.22 14.32
N ALA A 71 28.39 -16.47 14.68
CA ALA A 71 27.28 -17.23 14.13
C ALA A 71 25.94 -16.60 14.53
N VAL A 72 25.74 -16.23 15.80
CA VAL A 72 24.52 -15.56 16.29
C VAL A 72 24.34 -14.16 15.70
N LEU A 73 25.45 -13.40 15.53
CA LEU A 73 25.40 -12.12 14.83
C LEU A 73 25.15 -12.29 13.34
N HIS A 74 25.75 -13.29 12.72
CA HIS A 74 25.52 -13.61 11.31
C HIS A 74 24.09 -14.12 11.07
N GLU A 75 23.60 -15.01 11.92
CA GLU A 75 22.19 -15.41 11.92
C GLU A 75 21.25 -14.23 12.20
N ARG A 76 21.55 -13.36 13.16
CA ARG A 76 20.73 -12.16 13.41
C ARG A 76 20.83 -11.12 12.28
N ILE A 77 21.98 -10.92 11.67
CA ILE A 77 22.13 -10.03 10.52
C ILE A 77 21.42 -10.64 9.29
N ALA A 78 21.59 -11.93 9.04
CA ALA A 78 20.83 -12.67 8.02
C ALA A 78 19.34 -12.69 8.34
N TYR A 79 19.00 -12.86 9.62
CA TYR A 79 17.62 -12.78 10.14
C TYR A 79 17.04 -11.37 9.92
N LEU A 80 17.75 -10.29 10.23
CA LEU A 80 17.32 -8.92 9.99
C LEU A 80 17.25 -8.61 8.49
N ALA A 81 18.21 -9.04 7.69
CA ALA A 81 18.20 -8.86 6.24
C ALA A 81 17.02 -9.60 5.56
N ALA A 82 16.58 -10.73 6.13
CA ALA A 82 15.41 -11.47 5.63
C ALA A 82 14.06 -10.79 5.93
N TYR A 83 14.03 -9.71 6.72
CA TYR A 83 12.80 -9.11 7.21
C TYR A 83 12.41 -7.78 6.57
N PHE A 84 13.34 -7.11 5.91
CA PHE A 84 13.01 -5.95 5.12
C PHE A 84 12.61 -6.40 3.71
N ILE A 85 11.60 -5.80 3.15
CA ILE A 85 11.10 -6.14 1.82
C ILE A 85 11.05 -4.85 1.01
N THR A 86 11.67 -4.89 -0.17
CA THR A 86 11.54 -3.86 -1.20
C THR A 86 10.30 -4.13 -2.07
N MET A 87 9.71 -3.09 -2.65
CA MET A 87 8.64 -3.25 -3.63
C MET A 87 9.19 -3.88 -4.91
N PRO A 88 8.49 -4.86 -5.53
CA PRO A 88 8.82 -5.25 -6.89
C PRO A 88 8.51 -4.11 -7.86
N GLY A 89 9.22 -4.07 -8.99
CA GLY A 89 8.91 -3.17 -10.09
C GLY A 89 10.01 -2.20 -10.47
N LEU A 90 9.62 -1.20 -11.23
CA LEU A 90 10.46 -0.24 -11.93
C LEU A 90 11.37 0.58 -11.02
N LEU A 91 12.65 0.65 -11.43
CA LEU A 91 13.67 1.56 -10.93
C LEU A 91 14.25 2.34 -12.11
N PHE A 92 14.14 3.65 -12.10
CA PHE A 92 14.62 4.52 -13.16
C PHE A 92 15.32 5.76 -12.59
N TYR A 93 16.45 6.16 -13.20
CA TYR A 93 17.24 7.31 -12.78
C TYR A 93 17.96 7.94 -13.97
N THR A 94 17.81 9.27 -14.18
CA THR A 94 18.53 10.01 -15.24
C THR A 94 19.90 10.45 -14.77
N ASN A 95 20.89 10.45 -15.71
CA ASN A 95 22.27 10.88 -15.46
C ASN A 95 22.81 10.33 -14.13
N PRO A 96 22.78 8.99 -13.92
CA PRO A 96 23.06 8.39 -12.65
C PRO A 96 24.50 8.67 -12.20
N ASP A 97 24.66 9.00 -10.93
CA ASP A 97 25.93 8.88 -10.23
C ASP A 97 26.09 7.40 -9.89
N ALA A 98 27.13 6.75 -10.43
CA ALA A 98 27.30 5.31 -10.32
C ALA A 98 27.50 4.85 -8.86
N ASP A 99 28.32 5.57 -8.08
CA ASP A 99 28.58 5.21 -6.67
C ASP A 99 27.32 5.38 -5.82
N ARG A 100 26.56 6.45 -6.09
CA ARG A 100 25.31 6.73 -5.39
C ARG A 100 24.23 5.71 -5.73
N LEU A 101 24.13 5.33 -7.01
CA LEU A 101 23.21 4.30 -7.47
C LEU A 101 23.50 2.95 -6.82
N GLU A 102 24.76 2.51 -6.82
CA GLU A 102 25.16 1.23 -6.22
C GLU A 102 24.90 1.22 -4.70
N LYS A 103 25.19 2.32 -4.00
CA LYS A 103 24.86 2.46 -2.58
C LYS A 103 23.36 2.41 -2.33
N ALA A 104 22.57 3.10 -3.15
CA ALA A 104 21.12 3.07 -3.04
C ALA A 104 20.56 1.66 -3.27
N LEU A 105 21.00 0.98 -4.34
CA LEU A 105 20.58 -0.41 -4.62
C LEU A 105 21.01 -1.38 -3.51
N ALA A 106 22.21 -1.23 -2.96
CA ALA A 106 22.71 -2.06 -1.86
C ALA A 106 22.01 -1.81 -0.52
N SER A 107 21.41 -0.61 -0.33
CA SER A 107 20.68 -0.26 0.89
C SER A 107 19.23 -0.75 0.87
N LEU A 108 18.72 -1.18 -0.30
CA LEU A 108 17.34 -1.68 -0.39
C LEU A 108 17.24 -3.07 0.24
N PRO A 109 16.32 -3.25 1.17
CA PRO A 109 16.06 -4.56 1.77
C PRO A 109 15.26 -5.42 0.78
N VAL A 110 15.90 -6.38 0.15
CA VAL A 110 15.32 -7.22 -0.92
C VAL A 110 14.92 -8.58 -0.37
N MET A 111 13.74 -9.08 -0.73
CA MET A 111 13.36 -10.47 -0.45
C MET A 111 14.32 -11.44 -1.14
N GLU A 112 14.59 -12.59 -0.52
CA GLU A 112 15.49 -13.60 -1.07
C GLU A 112 15.05 -14.08 -2.47
N GLU A 113 13.74 -14.11 -2.70
CA GLU A 113 13.17 -14.55 -3.99
C GLU A 113 13.20 -13.48 -5.08
N TYR A 114 13.60 -12.24 -4.75
CA TYR A 114 13.65 -11.14 -5.71
C TYR A 114 15.00 -11.06 -6.37
N THR A 115 15.00 -10.81 -7.67
CA THR A 115 16.21 -10.57 -8.45
C THR A 115 16.20 -9.17 -9.02
N LEU A 116 17.34 -8.46 -8.92
CA LEU A 116 17.55 -7.20 -9.64
C LEU A 116 17.91 -7.51 -11.10
N GLN A 117 17.11 -6.98 -12.02
CA GLN A 117 17.42 -7.00 -13.44
C GLN A 117 17.80 -5.59 -13.89
N ARG A 118 19.02 -5.43 -14.39
CA ARG A 118 19.51 -4.17 -14.96
C ARG A 118 19.34 -4.24 -16.48
N ILE A 119 18.48 -3.37 -17.01
CA ILE A 119 18.17 -3.31 -18.45
C ILE A 119 19.14 -2.36 -19.15
N VAL A 120 19.35 -1.18 -18.57
CA VAL A 120 20.32 -0.18 -19.03
C VAL A 120 21.03 0.41 -17.83
N GLN A 121 22.35 0.60 -17.99
CA GLN A 121 23.16 1.40 -17.07
C GLN A 121 24.30 2.05 -17.85
N ASN A 122 24.18 3.35 -18.07
CA ASN A 122 25.17 4.21 -18.70
C ASN A 122 25.16 5.61 -18.07
N ASP A 123 25.93 6.55 -18.61
CA ASP A 123 26.04 7.92 -18.09
C ASP A 123 24.74 8.73 -18.25
N LEU A 124 23.85 8.33 -19.17
CA LEU A 124 22.60 9.05 -19.46
C LEU A 124 21.43 8.54 -18.63
N LEU A 125 21.36 7.24 -18.35
CA LEU A 125 20.25 6.66 -17.63
C LEU A 125 20.57 5.29 -16.99
N PHE A 126 19.84 5.00 -15.92
CA PHE A 126 19.66 3.67 -15.35
C PHE A 126 18.20 3.26 -15.48
N LEU A 127 17.98 2.05 -15.97
CA LEU A 127 16.69 1.36 -15.99
C LEU A 127 16.86 -0.06 -15.50
N GLY A 128 16.11 -0.43 -14.48
CA GLY A 128 16.08 -1.78 -13.94
C GLY A 128 14.78 -2.07 -13.23
N PHE A 129 14.66 -3.25 -12.67
CA PHE A 129 13.54 -3.63 -11.83
C PHE A 129 13.91 -4.76 -10.86
N TYR A 130 13.22 -4.83 -9.72
CA TYR A 130 13.18 -6.00 -8.87
C TYR A 130 11.93 -6.83 -9.16
N ALA A 131 12.08 -8.15 -9.20
CA ALA A 131 10.94 -9.05 -9.41
C ALA A 131 11.18 -10.44 -8.82
N TYR A 132 10.11 -11.09 -8.37
CA TYR A 132 10.08 -12.55 -8.16
C TYR A 132 9.73 -13.25 -9.49
N ALA A 133 9.98 -14.56 -9.57
CA ALA A 133 9.93 -15.30 -10.85
C ALA A 133 8.59 -15.20 -11.60
N SER A 134 7.45 -15.16 -10.91
CA SER A 134 6.12 -15.05 -11.53
C SER A 134 5.59 -13.61 -11.61
N TYR A 135 6.39 -12.59 -11.25
CA TYR A 135 6.00 -11.20 -11.37
C TYR A 135 5.93 -10.77 -12.84
N PRO A 136 4.80 -10.19 -13.29
CA PRO A 136 4.61 -9.92 -14.71
C PRO A 136 5.47 -8.72 -15.17
N VAL A 137 6.49 -9.01 -15.98
CA VAL A 137 7.32 -8.01 -16.67
C VAL A 137 7.63 -8.47 -18.08
N MET A 138 7.53 -7.56 -19.04
CA MET A 138 7.92 -7.77 -20.42
C MET A 138 9.04 -6.78 -20.79
N VAL A 139 10.14 -7.30 -21.34
CA VAL A 139 11.24 -6.49 -21.86
C VAL A 139 11.36 -6.73 -23.36
N ILE A 140 11.41 -5.66 -24.15
CA ILE A 140 11.49 -5.71 -25.62
C ILE A 140 12.61 -4.77 -26.06
N GLU A 141 13.41 -5.21 -27.04
CA GLU A 141 14.36 -4.38 -27.76
C GLU A 141 13.85 -4.16 -29.19
N ALA A 142 13.63 -2.90 -29.57
CA ALA A 142 13.13 -2.56 -30.90
C ALA A 142 13.52 -1.14 -31.33
N ALA A 143 13.92 -0.96 -32.58
CA ALA A 143 14.20 0.34 -33.19
C ALA A 143 15.19 1.23 -32.39
N GLY A 144 16.21 0.62 -31.76
CA GLY A 144 17.19 1.32 -30.92
C GLY A 144 16.63 1.77 -29.55
N ALA A 145 15.43 1.35 -29.22
CA ALA A 145 14.83 1.55 -27.90
C ALA A 145 14.79 0.24 -27.10
N LEU A 146 14.86 0.39 -25.77
CA LEU A 146 14.53 -0.64 -24.81
C LEU A 146 13.18 -0.29 -24.17
N ILE A 147 12.28 -1.27 -24.14
CA ILE A 147 10.92 -1.14 -23.68
C ILE A 147 10.73 -2.07 -22.48
N LEU A 148 10.29 -1.51 -21.36
CA LEU A 148 9.86 -2.25 -20.20
C LEU A 148 8.35 -2.05 -20.03
N LEU A 149 7.59 -3.14 -19.95
CA LEU A 149 6.19 -3.12 -19.51
C LEU A 149 6.09 -3.96 -18.23
N GLU A 150 5.96 -3.31 -17.09
CA GLU A 150 5.68 -3.90 -15.81
C GLU A 150 4.17 -4.05 -15.63
N GLY A 151 3.73 -5.22 -15.17
CA GLY A 151 2.34 -5.47 -14.91
C GLY A 151 1.61 -6.24 -16.01
N LYS A 152 0.29 -6.21 -15.99
CA LYS A 152 -0.55 -7.01 -16.87
C LYS A 152 -1.60 -6.14 -17.57
N VAL A 153 -1.80 -6.44 -18.85
CA VAL A 153 -2.92 -5.93 -19.65
C VAL A 153 -3.81 -7.12 -20.02
N TYR A 154 -5.12 -6.99 -19.79
CA TYR A 154 -6.06 -8.10 -19.89
C TYR A 154 -6.82 -8.14 -21.22
N ASN A 155 -7.09 -6.97 -21.81
CA ASN A 155 -7.91 -6.85 -23.03
C ASN A 155 -7.09 -6.87 -24.33
N GLN A 156 -5.81 -7.18 -24.28
CA GLN A 156 -4.96 -7.38 -25.44
C GLN A 156 -4.06 -8.61 -25.28
N THR A 157 -3.79 -9.31 -26.39
CA THR A 157 -2.81 -10.39 -26.39
C THR A 157 -1.38 -9.82 -26.29
N GLU A 158 -0.45 -10.63 -25.78
CA GLU A 158 0.96 -10.27 -25.69
C GLU A 158 1.54 -9.84 -27.04
N LYS A 159 1.15 -10.54 -28.13
CA LYS A 159 1.56 -10.20 -29.49
C LYS A 159 1.07 -8.81 -29.92
N GLN A 160 -0.20 -8.46 -29.62
CA GLN A 160 -0.75 -7.15 -29.94
C GLN A 160 -0.04 -6.04 -29.17
N LEU A 161 0.19 -6.25 -27.86
CA LEU A 161 0.94 -5.32 -27.02
C LEU A 161 2.35 -5.10 -27.54
N LYS A 162 3.09 -6.18 -27.80
CA LYS A 162 4.45 -6.14 -28.34
C LYS A 162 4.51 -5.35 -29.64
N THR A 163 3.69 -5.70 -30.63
CA THR A 163 3.64 -5.00 -31.93
C THR A 163 3.32 -3.51 -31.77
N ARG A 164 2.39 -3.15 -30.85
CA ARG A 164 2.06 -1.75 -30.62
C ARG A 164 3.21 -0.98 -29.98
N LEU A 165 3.87 -1.56 -28.98
CA LEU A 165 5.02 -0.97 -28.30
C LEU A 165 6.22 -0.80 -29.26
N GLU A 166 6.50 -1.79 -30.09
CA GLU A 166 7.55 -1.72 -31.15
C GLU A 166 7.25 -0.59 -32.15
N THR A 167 5.98 -0.47 -32.59
CA THR A 167 5.55 0.61 -33.48
C THR A 167 5.73 1.99 -32.85
N MET A 168 5.41 2.11 -31.55
CA MET A 168 5.60 3.36 -30.80
C MET A 168 7.08 3.71 -30.67
N ALA A 169 7.92 2.75 -30.36
CA ALA A 169 9.36 2.95 -30.28
C ALA A 169 9.94 3.39 -31.64
N ALA A 170 9.51 2.79 -32.73
CA ALA A 170 9.99 3.16 -34.09
C ALA A 170 9.56 4.59 -34.47
N SER A 171 8.43 5.09 -34.00
CA SER A 171 7.91 6.42 -34.35
C SER A 171 8.63 7.58 -33.70
N GLN A 172 9.45 7.37 -32.68
CA GLN A 172 10.20 8.32 -31.83
C GLN A 172 9.47 9.64 -31.43
N ASN A 173 8.49 10.07 -32.21
CA ASN A 173 7.70 11.30 -32.11
C ASN A 173 6.19 11.02 -32.25
N GLY A 174 5.72 9.82 -31.89
CA GLY A 174 4.28 9.52 -31.87
C GLY A 174 3.51 10.62 -31.16
N SER A 175 2.38 11.06 -31.72
CA SER A 175 1.60 12.12 -31.07
C SER A 175 1.17 11.67 -29.69
N ASP A 176 1.38 12.52 -28.66
CA ASP A 176 1.02 12.22 -27.28
C ASP A 176 -0.45 11.83 -27.16
N SER A 177 -1.33 12.44 -27.98
CA SER A 177 -2.77 12.14 -28.01
C SER A 177 -3.08 10.70 -28.41
N SER A 178 -2.32 10.10 -29.35
CA SER A 178 -2.53 8.70 -29.74
C SER A 178 -2.08 7.72 -28.65
N LEU A 179 -1.03 8.05 -27.92
CA LEU A 179 -0.55 7.30 -26.77
C LEU A 179 -1.54 7.40 -25.61
N GLU A 180 -1.97 8.62 -25.25
CA GLU A 180 -2.96 8.86 -24.20
C GLU A 180 -4.25 8.09 -24.46
N GLN A 181 -4.76 8.12 -25.70
CA GLN A 181 -5.96 7.38 -26.09
C GLN A 181 -5.75 5.88 -25.97
N TRP A 182 -4.60 5.37 -26.42
CA TRP A 182 -4.29 3.94 -26.33
C TRP A 182 -4.18 3.48 -24.88
N VAL A 183 -3.42 4.20 -24.02
CA VAL A 183 -3.28 3.89 -22.60
C VAL A 183 -4.65 3.82 -21.92
N ARG A 184 -5.55 4.78 -22.20
CA ARG A 184 -6.91 4.80 -21.64
C ARG A 184 -7.80 3.66 -22.12
N SER A 185 -7.48 3.05 -23.26
CA SER A 185 -8.25 1.91 -23.80
C SER A 185 -7.80 0.55 -23.24
N LEU A 186 -6.68 0.51 -22.51
CA LEU A 186 -6.15 -0.72 -21.95
C LEU A 186 -6.79 -1.05 -20.60
N ASP A 187 -7.29 -2.27 -20.46
CA ASP A 187 -7.68 -2.83 -19.16
C ASP A 187 -6.48 -3.55 -18.55
N GLY A 188 -5.98 -3.04 -17.45
CA GLY A 188 -4.84 -3.66 -16.77
C GLY A 188 -4.30 -2.85 -15.61
N GLU A 189 -3.37 -3.43 -14.93
CA GLU A 189 -2.47 -2.81 -13.96
C GLU A 189 -1.06 -2.81 -14.56
N PHE A 190 -0.57 -1.65 -15.03
CA PHE A 190 0.73 -1.59 -15.69
C PHE A 190 1.43 -0.24 -15.62
N VAL A 191 2.75 -0.30 -15.76
CA VAL A 191 3.64 0.83 -16.02
C VAL A 191 4.49 0.50 -17.23
N GLY A 192 4.60 1.41 -18.20
CA GLY A 192 5.44 1.25 -19.37
C GLY A 192 6.56 2.28 -19.40
N VAL A 193 7.74 1.84 -19.84
CA VAL A 193 8.91 2.70 -20.12
C VAL A 193 9.43 2.37 -21.50
N ILE A 194 9.62 3.39 -22.33
CA ILE A 194 10.37 3.30 -23.60
C ILE A 194 11.56 4.23 -23.45
N CYS A 195 12.76 3.69 -23.47
CA CYS A 195 13.98 4.49 -23.36
C CYS A 195 14.91 4.26 -24.55
N TYR A 196 15.62 5.31 -24.94
CA TYR A 196 16.61 5.29 -26.01
C TYR A 196 18.00 5.51 -25.37
N PRO A 197 18.74 4.43 -25.12
CA PRO A 197 19.99 4.49 -24.35
C PRO A 197 21.07 5.41 -24.92
N GLU A 198 21.11 5.55 -26.26
CA GLU A 198 22.09 6.39 -26.95
C GLU A 198 21.78 7.89 -26.85
N THR A 199 20.51 8.24 -26.75
CA THR A 199 20.09 9.65 -26.73
C THR A 199 19.63 10.13 -25.36
N GLY A 200 19.37 9.22 -24.42
CA GLY A 200 18.82 9.54 -23.12
C GLY A 200 17.34 9.97 -23.14
N LYS A 201 16.64 9.86 -24.30
CA LYS A 201 15.20 10.11 -24.35
C LYS A 201 14.44 9.02 -23.63
N VAL A 202 13.42 9.40 -22.87
CA VAL A 202 12.59 8.44 -22.15
C VAL A 202 11.12 8.85 -22.17
N LEU A 203 10.28 7.86 -22.31
CA LEU A 203 8.84 7.96 -22.22
C LEU A 203 8.35 6.98 -21.13
N VAL A 204 7.69 7.48 -20.11
CA VAL A 204 7.05 6.67 -19.06
C VAL A 204 5.54 6.89 -19.11
N PHE A 205 4.77 5.84 -18.94
CA PHE A 205 3.31 5.92 -18.87
C PHE A 205 2.76 4.88 -17.88
N ASN A 206 1.64 5.20 -17.24
CA ASN A 206 0.95 4.27 -16.34
C ASN A 206 -0.49 4.03 -16.80
N ASP A 207 -1.12 3.00 -16.25
CA ASP A 207 -2.46 2.57 -16.61
C ASP A 207 -3.55 3.64 -16.36
N ALA A 208 -4.72 3.42 -16.95
CA ALA A 208 -5.84 4.37 -16.96
C ALA A 208 -6.30 4.83 -15.58
N LEU A 209 -6.11 4.03 -14.54
CA LEU A 209 -6.56 4.30 -13.17
C LEU A 209 -5.39 4.44 -12.16
N GLY A 210 -4.14 4.25 -12.59
CA GLY A 210 -2.94 4.30 -11.74
C GLY A 210 -2.90 3.18 -10.70
N ARG A 211 -3.31 1.97 -11.12
CA ARG A 211 -3.42 0.77 -10.28
C ARG A 211 -2.08 0.26 -9.75
N LEU A 212 -0.99 0.54 -10.49
CA LEU A 212 0.37 0.41 -10.00
C LEU A 212 0.86 1.79 -9.57
N PRO A 213 0.90 2.11 -8.25
CA PRO A 213 1.42 3.37 -7.77
C PRO A 213 2.83 3.62 -8.30
N LEU A 214 3.06 4.76 -8.91
CA LEU A 214 4.33 5.17 -9.46
C LEU A 214 4.73 6.52 -8.87
N TYR A 215 5.96 6.62 -8.39
CA TYR A 215 6.46 7.80 -7.71
C TYR A 215 7.57 8.44 -8.53
N ALA A 216 7.63 9.77 -8.47
CA ALA A 216 8.69 10.55 -9.07
C ALA A 216 9.31 11.48 -8.04
N GLY A 217 10.63 11.64 -8.13
CA GLY A 217 11.41 12.60 -7.36
C GLY A 217 12.41 13.31 -8.25
N GLU A 218 12.76 14.55 -7.88
CA GLU A 218 13.80 15.33 -8.55
C GLU A 218 14.98 15.57 -7.60
N LEU A 219 16.19 15.28 -8.07
CA LEU A 219 17.43 15.44 -7.34
C LEU A 219 18.41 16.25 -8.15
N SER A 220 18.58 17.54 -7.83
CA SER A 220 19.54 18.44 -8.54
C SER A 220 19.41 18.39 -10.05
N GLY A 221 18.17 18.47 -10.56
CA GLY A 221 17.84 18.39 -11.98
C GLY A 221 17.86 16.99 -12.60
N LYS A 222 18.11 15.96 -11.79
CA LYS A 222 18.02 14.55 -12.19
C LYS A 222 16.69 13.98 -11.73
N ILE A 223 16.07 13.16 -12.59
CA ILE A 223 14.75 12.58 -12.35
C ILE A 223 14.91 11.13 -11.91
N VAL A 224 14.22 10.78 -10.83
CA VAL A 224 14.08 9.41 -10.35
C VAL A 224 12.62 9.02 -10.44
N ILE A 225 12.32 7.87 -11.04
CA ILE A 225 10.95 7.31 -11.09
C ILE A 225 11.03 5.87 -10.61
N SER A 226 10.16 5.49 -9.69
CA SER A 226 10.17 4.16 -9.11
C SER A 226 8.80 3.74 -8.59
N ARG A 227 8.60 2.43 -8.52
CA ARG A 227 7.52 1.80 -7.74
C ARG A 227 7.83 1.82 -6.23
N ASP A 228 9.09 1.97 -5.87
CA ASP A 228 9.58 1.94 -4.50
C ASP A 228 10.03 3.33 -4.05
N VAL A 229 9.35 3.87 -3.03
CA VAL A 229 9.71 5.14 -2.40
C VAL A 229 11.08 5.03 -1.71
N SER A 230 11.45 3.85 -1.20
CA SER A 230 12.76 3.63 -0.53
C SER A 230 13.92 3.87 -1.48
N PHE A 231 13.80 3.44 -2.76
CA PHE A 231 14.82 3.70 -3.78
C PHE A 231 15.01 5.19 -4.03
N ILE A 232 13.92 5.94 -4.16
CA ILE A 232 13.99 7.40 -4.36
C ILE A 232 14.64 8.07 -3.14
N LYS A 233 14.22 7.69 -1.93
CA LYS A 233 14.81 8.19 -0.67
C LYS A 233 16.31 7.91 -0.58
N ALA A 234 16.74 6.68 -0.88
CA ALA A 234 18.15 6.28 -0.83
C ALA A 234 19.04 7.12 -1.77
N LEU A 235 18.49 7.53 -2.92
CA LEU A 235 19.17 8.44 -3.83
C LEU A 235 19.16 9.89 -3.34
N MET A 236 18.20 10.33 -2.52
CA MET A 236 18.00 11.74 -2.19
C MET A 236 18.77 12.23 -0.94
N HIS A 237 19.39 11.38 -0.15
CA HIS A 237 20.16 11.64 1.08
C HIS A 237 19.52 12.57 2.14
N ASN A 238 18.75 13.57 1.76
CA ASN A 238 18.10 14.57 2.63
C ASN A 238 16.62 14.69 2.25
N SER A 239 15.86 13.62 2.45
CA SER A 239 14.41 13.67 2.27
C SER A 239 13.76 14.25 3.53
N HIS A 240 13.22 15.47 3.42
CA HIS A 240 12.49 16.11 4.50
C HIS A 240 11.02 15.69 4.52
N PRO A 241 10.39 15.62 5.71
CA PRO A 241 8.95 15.40 5.79
C PRO A 241 8.16 16.51 5.10
N ASP A 242 7.16 16.16 4.26
CA ASP A 242 6.15 17.13 3.79
C ASP A 242 5.19 17.44 4.96
N LYS A 243 5.36 18.60 5.61
CA LYS A 243 4.57 19.00 6.79
C LYS A 243 3.07 18.96 6.54
N ALA A 244 2.63 19.38 5.36
CA ALA A 244 1.21 19.37 4.99
C ALA A 244 0.71 17.92 4.78
N ALA A 245 1.48 17.07 4.11
CA ALA A 245 1.14 15.67 3.92
C ALA A 245 1.07 14.92 5.26
N VAL A 246 2.03 15.16 6.15
CA VAL A 246 2.04 14.57 7.51
C VAL A 246 0.81 15.01 8.31
N ALA A 247 0.48 16.31 8.31
CA ALA A 247 -0.71 16.84 8.99
C ALA A 247 -2.02 16.26 8.42
N LEU A 248 -2.11 16.16 7.08
CA LEU A 248 -3.27 15.55 6.42
C LEU A 248 -3.34 14.04 6.65
N THR A 249 -2.21 13.35 6.81
CA THR A 249 -2.17 11.94 7.19
C THR A 249 -2.70 11.72 8.61
N LEU A 250 -2.33 12.57 9.56
CA LEU A 250 -2.93 12.55 10.90
C LEU A 250 -4.44 12.79 10.86
N LEU A 251 -4.89 13.65 9.96
CA LEU A 251 -6.30 14.01 9.82
C LEU A 251 -7.13 12.93 9.12
N LEU A 252 -6.64 12.39 7.99
CA LEU A 252 -7.39 11.52 7.07
C LEU A 252 -6.94 10.05 7.06
N GLY A 253 -5.76 9.75 7.61
CA GLY A 253 -5.14 8.41 7.60
C GLY A 253 -4.24 8.14 6.40
N TYR A 254 -4.06 9.08 5.49
CA TYR A 254 -3.18 8.98 4.31
C TYR A 254 -2.82 10.37 3.78
N ALA A 255 -1.78 10.44 2.96
CA ALA A 255 -1.37 11.68 2.29
C ALA A 255 -2.17 11.85 0.98
N PRO A 256 -3.14 12.79 0.91
CA PRO A 256 -4.00 12.97 -0.27
C PRO A 256 -3.34 13.84 -1.34
N GLY A 257 -3.99 13.94 -2.53
CA GLY A 257 -3.60 14.85 -3.60
C GLY A 257 -2.27 14.51 -4.27
N GLY A 258 -1.94 13.23 -4.43
CA GLY A 258 -0.68 12.79 -5.02
C GLY A 258 0.56 13.05 -4.16
N LYS A 259 0.39 13.46 -2.90
CA LYS A 259 1.49 13.63 -1.96
C LYS A 259 1.98 12.29 -1.43
N THR A 260 3.26 12.27 -1.03
CA THR A 260 3.80 11.26 -0.12
C THR A 260 4.16 11.94 1.20
N LEU A 261 4.66 11.18 2.16
CA LEU A 261 5.17 11.76 3.42
C LEU A 261 6.45 12.59 3.23
N TRP A 262 7.05 12.54 2.04
CA TRP A 262 8.35 13.13 1.70
C TRP A 262 8.16 14.29 0.72
N GLU A 263 8.71 15.46 1.04
CA GLU A 263 8.49 16.73 0.31
C GLU A 263 8.85 16.64 -1.18
N ALA A 264 9.93 15.96 -1.51
CA ALA A 264 10.45 15.87 -2.88
C ALA A 264 9.94 14.66 -3.67
N ILE A 265 9.04 13.84 -3.09
CA ILE A 265 8.52 12.63 -3.74
C ILE A 265 7.02 12.78 -3.95
N ARG A 266 6.59 12.62 -5.21
CA ARG A 266 5.18 12.71 -5.60
C ARG A 266 4.74 11.41 -6.26
N ARG A 267 3.50 11.01 -5.99
CA ARG A 267 2.82 9.97 -6.75
C ARG A 267 2.35 10.55 -8.08
N LEU A 268 2.59 9.83 -9.17
CA LEU A 268 2.09 10.22 -10.48
C LEU A 268 0.58 9.97 -10.57
N GLU A 269 -0.12 10.89 -11.24
CA GLU A 269 -1.56 10.76 -11.51
C GLU A 269 -1.85 9.54 -12.41
N PRO A 270 -3.07 8.98 -12.38
CA PRO A 270 -3.51 7.96 -13.33
C PRO A 270 -3.42 8.44 -14.78
N ALA A 271 -3.29 7.52 -15.72
CA ALA A 271 -3.21 7.81 -17.17
C ALA A 271 -2.19 8.92 -17.51
N THR A 272 -1.07 8.94 -16.80
CA THR A 272 0.00 9.91 -17.02
C THR A 272 0.92 9.45 -18.15
N VAL A 273 1.27 10.38 -19.03
CA VAL A 273 2.40 10.30 -19.95
C VAL A 273 3.47 11.27 -19.45
N PHE A 274 4.66 10.73 -19.21
CA PHE A 274 5.80 11.47 -18.69
C PHE A 274 6.97 11.32 -19.66
N ARG A 275 7.46 12.44 -20.25
CA ARG A 275 8.54 12.45 -21.24
C ARG A 275 9.73 13.22 -20.72
N ILE A 276 10.90 12.62 -20.87
CA ILE A 276 12.19 13.22 -20.58
C ILE A 276 12.95 13.38 -21.89
N ASP A 277 13.22 14.61 -22.28
CA ASP A 277 14.07 14.96 -23.42
C ASP A 277 15.41 15.50 -22.91
N PRO A 278 16.55 14.94 -23.28
CA PRO A 278 17.86 15.45 -22.87
C PRO A 278 18.04 16.92 -23.26
N GLY A 279 18.57 17.71 -22.34
CA GLY A 279 18.80 19.15 -22.53
C GLY A 279 17.58 20.05 -22.27
N LYS A 280 16.40 19.49 -21.99
CA LYS A 280 15.27 20.25 -21.48
C LYS A 280 15.27 20.24 -19.96
N HIS A 281 15.12 21.43 -19.35
CA HIS A 281 15.14 21.57 -17.89
C HIS A 281 13.92 20.95 -17.20
N ASN A 282 12.76 20.91 -17.88
CA ASN A 282 11.53 20.37 -17.33
C ASN A 282 11.03 19.20 -18.18
N PRO A 283 10.68 18.07 -17.57
CA PRO A 283 10.01 16.98 -18.27
C PRO A 283 8.61 17.43 -18.70
N TYR A 284 8.13 16.86 -19.79
CA TYR A 284 6.70 16.93 -20.12
C TYR A 284 5.93 15.92 -19.28
N GLN A 285 4.92 16.37 -18.56
CA GLN A 285 4.01 15.51 -17.81
C GLN A 285 2.58 15.90 -18.10
N LYS A 286 1.74 14.94 -18.45
CA LYS A 286 0.32 15.14 -18.64
C LYS A 286 -0.45 13.90 -18.19
N SER A 287 -1.45 14.10 -17.33
CA SER A 287 -2.47 13.09 -17.03
C SER A 287 -3.69 13.32 -17.94
N SER A 288 -4.24 12.25 -18.47
CA SER A 288 -5.51 12.25 -19.21
C SER A 288 -6.65 11.64 -18.41
N PHE A 289 -6.45 11.43 -17.09
CA PHE A 289 -7.48 10.90 -16.20
C PHE A 289 -8.58 11.92 -15.94
N ALA A 290 -9.83 11.49 -16.12
CA ALA A 290 -11.00 12.28 -15.81
C ALA A 290 -12.09 11.43 -15.16
N ILE A 291 -12.84 12.02 -14.23
CA ILE A 291 -14.05 11.44 -13.65
C ILE A 291 -15.23 12.15 -14.29
N ASP A 292 -16.10 11.38 -14.93
CA ASP A 292 -17.29 11.89 -15.58
C ASP A 292 -18.53 11.21 -15.00
N PHE A 293 -19.42 12.01 -14.42
CA PHE A 293 -20.71 11.59 -13.86
C PHE A 293 -21.90 11.88 -14.79
N SER A 294 -21.65 12.16 -16.07
CA SER A 294 -22.72 12.36 -17.04
C SER A 294 -23.61 11.12 -17.13
N HIS A 295 -24.92 11.34 -17.12
CA HIS A 295 -25.86 10.23 -17.21
C HIS A 295 -26.07 9.78 -18.66
N SER A 296 -26.15 8.48 -18.85
CA SER A 296 -26.55 7.88 -20.12
C SER A 296 -28.08 7.99 -20.30
N GLU A 297 -28.53 8.25 -21.51
CA GLU A 297 -29.96 8.24 -21.88
C GLU A 297 -30.55 6.82 -22.07
N ILE A 298 -29.72 5.78 -21.96
CA ILE A 298 -30.10 4.38 -22.10
C ILE A 298 -31.01 3.98 -20.93
N ARG A 299 -31.98 3.10 -21.15
CA ARG A 299 -32.84 2.57 -20.08
C ARG A 299 -32.02 1.92 -18.96
N LEU A 300 -32.45 2.11 -17.72
CA LEU A 300 -31.74 1.58 -16.53
C LEU A 300 -31.50 0.07 -16.59
N ALA A 301 -32.46 -0.70 -17.06
CA ALA A 301 -32.34 -2.15 -17.20
C ALA A 301 -31.21 -2.53 -18.19
N ASP A 302 -31.15 -1.87 -19.34
CA ASP A 302 -30.13 -2.14 -20.35
C ASP A 302 -28.72 -1.72 -19.84
N GLN A 303 -28.63 -0.65 -19.05
CA GLN A 303 -27.40 -0.25 -18.39
C GLN A 303 -26.97 -1.27 -17.34
N GLN A 304 -27.92 -1.83 -16.55
CA GLN A 304 -27.60 -2.90 -15.58
C GLN A 304 -27.07 -4.14 -16.28
N ASP A 305 -27.70 -4.54 -17.40
CA ASP A 305 -27.25 -5.68 -18.19
C ASP A 305 -25.83 -5.45 -18.73
N HIS A 306 -25.57 -4.25 -19.24
CA HIS A 306 -24.27 -3.87 -19.75
C HIS A 306 -23.19 -3.88 -18.65
N ILE A 307 -23.45 -3.29 -17.48
CA ILE A 307 -22.52 -3.29 -16.34
C ILE A 307 -22.26 -4.72 -15.86
N PHE A 308 -23.30 -5.56 -15.75
CA PHE A 308 -23.14 -6.95 -15.37
C PHE A 308 -22.24 -7.72 -16.35
N HIS A 309 -22.47 -7.52 -17.66
CA HIS A 309 -21.64 -8.12 -18.72
C HIS A 309 -20.19 -7.64 -18.68
N LEU A 310 -19.95 -6.32 -18.47
CA LEU A 310 -18.60 -5.79 -18.33
C LEU A 310 -17.86 -6.36 -17.12
N LEU A 311 -18.54 -6.56 -16.00
CA LEU A 311 -17.96 -7.19 -14.82
C LEU A 311 -17.65 -8.68 -15.09
N GLU A 312 -18.55 -9.41 -15.73
CA GLU A 312 -18.34 -10.80 -16.14
C GLU A 312 -17.16 -10.94 -17.11
N LYS A 313 -17.08 -10.05 -18.10
CA LYS A 313 -15.95 -9.97 -19.04
C LYS A 313 -14.64 -9.67 -18.30
N GLY A 314 -14.60 -8.64 -17.46
CA GLY A 314 -13.41 -8.27 -16.71
C GLY A 314 -12.91 -9.39 -15.78
N LEU A 315 -13.84 -10.16 -15.18
CA LEU A 315 -13.52 -11.36 -14.41
C LEU A 315 -12.94 -12.46 -15.30
N SER A 316 -13.57 -12.76 -16.43
CA SER A 316 -13.10 -13.76 -17.38
C SER A 316 -11.71 -13.44 -17.94
N ASP A 317 -11.47 -12.18 -18.29
CA ASP A 317 -10.18 -11.72 -18.83
C ASP A 317 -9.04 -11.95 -17.81
N ARG A 318 -9.29 -11.72 -16.52
CA ARG A 318 -8.32 -11.94 -15.44
C ARG A 318 -8.06 -13.43 -15.18
N LEU A 319 -9.10 -14.24 -15.19
CA LEU A 319 -8.99 -15.71 -15.06
C LEU A 319 -8.19 -16.34 -16.22
N ASN A 320 -8.32 -15.78 -17.42
CA ASN A 320 -7.61 -16.28 -18.61
C ASN A 320 -6.17 -15.77 -18.70
N ALA A 321 -5.84 -14.67 -18.04
CA ALA A 321 -4.51 -14.08 -18.04
C ALA A 321 -3.57 -14.67 -16.98
N GLY A 322 -4.12 -15.22 -15.89
CA GLY A 322 -3.40 -15.91 -14.83
C GLY A 322 -3.44 -17.43 -14.99
N SER A 323 -2.31 -18.09 -14.77
CA SER A 323 -2.26 -19.56 -14.82
C SER A 323 -2.98 -20.20 -13.62
N ASN A 324 -2.97 -19.52 -12.47
CA ASN A 324 -3.46 -20.02 -11.19
C ASN A 324 -4.06 -18.85 -10.42
N VAL A 325 -5.36 -18.79 -10.26
CA VAL A 325 -6.05 -17.68 -9.60
C VAL A 325 -6.80 -18.19 -8.38
N GLY A 326 -6.70 -17.49 -7.25
CA GLY A 326 -7.47 -17.75 -6.05
C GLY A 326 -8.25 -16.51 -5.61
N LEU A 327 -9.49 -16.68 -5.17
CA LEU A 327 -10.34 -15.59 -4.67
C LEU A 327 -10.10 -15.35 -3.17
N SER A 328 -9.77 -14.11 -2.81
CA SER A 328 -9.88 -13.63 -1.42
C SER A 328 -11.34 -13.39 -1.09
N LEU A 329 -11.95 -14.30 -0.32
CA LEU A 329 -13.38 -14.29 0.00
C LEU A 329 -13.62 -13.71 1.39
N SER A 330 -14.50 -12.72 1.48
CA SER A 330 -15.04 -12.16 2.71
C SER A 330 -16.58 -12.25 2.73
N GLY A 331 -17.20 -11.98 3.87
CA GLY A 331 -18.66 -11.88 3.97
C GLY A 331 -19.24 -10.62 3.32
N GLY A 332 -18.40 -9.71 2.82
CA GLY A 332 -18.81 -8.49 2.11
C GLY A 332 -19.59 -8.76 0.80
N LEU A 333 -20.17 -7.71 0.22
CA LEU A 333 -20.96 -7.86 -1.01
C LEU A 333 -20.06 -8.07 -2.24
N ASP A 334 -18.89 -7.45 -2.27
CA ASP A 334 -18.02 -7.38 -3.45
C ASP A 334 -17.40 -8.74 -3.79
N SER A 335 -16.71 -9.36 -2.84
CA SER A 335 -16.10 -10.70 -3.02
C SER A 335 -17.18 -11.79 -3.15
N ARG A 336 -18.33 -11.64 -2.46
CA ARG A 336 -19.50 -12.50 -2.59
C ARG A 336 -20.08 -12.47 -4.02
N LEU A 337 -20.14 -11.27 -4.63
CA LEU A 337 -20.59 -11.11 -6.01
C LEU A 337 -19.65 -11.87 -6.97
N LEU A 338 -18.34 -11.74 -6.79
CA LEU A 338 -17.36 -12.47 -7.60
C LEU A 338 -17.48 -13.99 -7.40
N ALA A 339 -17.66 -14.48 -6.17
CA ALA A 339 -17.87 -15.89 -5.91
C ALA A 339 -19.11 -16.44 -6.62
N GLY A 340 -20.22 -15.69 -6.59
CA GLY A 340 -21.44 -16.04 -7.32
C GLY A 340 -21.26 -16.03 -8.84
N MET A 341 -20.50 -15.07 -9.38
CA MET A 341 -20.18 -15.01 -10.81
C MET A 341 -19.29 -16.18 -11.23
N LEU A 342 -18.31 -16.56 -10.44
CA LEU A 342 -17.48 -17.75 -10.69
C LEU A 342 -18.33 -19.02 -10.77
N ALA A 343 -19.25 -19.19 -9.81
CA ALA A 343 -20.19 -20.31 -9.83
C ALA A 343 -21.13 -20.28 -11.05
N ARG A 344 -21.62 -19.10 -11.46
CA ARG A 344 -22.41 -18.94 -12.67
C ARG A 344 -21.63 -19.30 -13.94
N MET A 345 -20.33 -19.00 -13.97
CA MET A 345 -19.42 -19.30 -15.11
C MET A 345 -18.89 -20.72 -15.10
N ASP A 346 -19.31 -21.55 -14.14
CA ASP A 346 -18.77 -22.91 -13.91
C ASP A 346 -17.24 -22.93 -13.77
N ARG A 347 -16.72 -21.95 -13.00
CA ARG A 347 -15.29 -21.79 -12.72
C ARG A 347 -14.99 -22.15 -11.29
N GLU A 348 -14.32 -23.29 -11.10
CA GLU A 348 -13.84 -23.72 -9.80
C GLU A 348 -12.40 -23.18 -9.58
N ILE A 349 -12.25 -22.26 -8.62
CA ILE A 349 -10.95 -21.75 -8.19
C ILE A 349 -10.82 -21.85 -6.68
N PRO A 350 -9.58 -21.92 -6.14
CA PRO A 350 -9.36 -21.81 -4.71
C PRO A 350 -9.95 -20.53 -4.14
N THR A 351 -10.57 -20.63 -2.96
CA THR A 351 -11.03 -19.46 -2.20
C THR A 351 -10.35 -19.45 -0.84
N LEU A 352 -9.86 -18.30 -0.41
CA LEU A 352 -9.16 -18.14 0.85
C LEU A 352 -9.83 -17.04 1.68
N THR A 353 -10.00 -17.30 2.97
CA THR A 353 -10.52 -16.34 3.96
C THR A 353 -9.60 -16.33 5.17
N TYR A 354 -9.49 -15.21 5.84
CA TYR A 354 -8.80 -15.13 7.13
C TYR A 354 -9.75 -14.79 8.27
N ALA A 355 -9.41 -15.26 9.47
CA ALA A 355 -9.98 -14.85 10.73
C ALA A 355 -8.91 -14.09 11.52
N ASP A 356 -9.26 -12.93 12.05
CA ASP A 356 -8.37 -12.14 12.90
C ASP A 356 -8.25 -12.69 14.32
N ALA A 357 -7.21 -12.27 15.04
CA ALA A 357 -6.94 -12.72 16.41
C ALA A 357 -8.00 -12.25 17.42
N GLU A 358 -8.66 -11.12 17.15
CA GLU A 358 -9.57 -10.47 18.08
C GLU A 358 -11.02 -10.93 17.93
N ALA A 359 -11.29 -11.87 17.04
CA ALA A 359 -12.63 -12.37 16.70
C ALA A 359 -13.63 -11.24 16.33
N THR A 360 -13.13 -10.10 15.81
CA THR A 360 -13.97 -8.98 15.39
C THR A 360 -14.75 -9.33 14.12
N ALA A 361 -14.26 -10.31 13.36
CA ALA A 361 -14.81 -10.77 12.09
C ALA A 361 -15.89 -11.87 12.22
N VAL A 362 -16.47 -12.12 13.40
CA VAL A 362 -17.44 -13.22 13.61
C VAL A 362 -18.60 -13.17 12.63
N ALA A 363 -19.19 -11.99 12.41
CA ALA A 363 -20.30 -11.82 11.46
C ALA A 363 -19.85 -12.00 10.01
N ASP A 364 -18.62 -11.60 9.69
CA ASP A 364 -18.03 -11.78 8.37
C ASP A 364 -17.80 -13.26 8.08
N LEU A 365 -17.20 -13.99 9.01
CA LEU A 365 -16.97 -15.42 8.91
C LEU A 365 -18.28 -16.23 8.81
N ALA A 366 -19.29 -15.88 9.58
CA ALA A 366 -20.61 -16.51 9.48
C ALA A 366 -21.27 -16.31 8.11
N ALA A 367 -21.05 -15.14 7.48
CA ALA A 367 -21.48 -14.90 6.12
C ALA A 367 -20.68 -15.73 5.11
N VAL A 368 -19.36 -15.83 5.27
CA VAL A 368 -18.51 -16.70 4.44
C VAL A 368 -18.97 -18.15 4.49
N ASP A 369 -19.23 -18.70 5.69
CA ASP A 369 -19.70 -20.09 5.85
C ASP A 369 -20.99 -20.34 5.05
N GLN A 370 -21.93 -19.38 5.05
CA GLN A 370 -23.14 -19.48 4.25
C GLN A 370 -22.87 -19.38 2.75
N ILE A 371 -21.94 -18.49 2.31
CA ILE A 371 -21.57 -18.39 0.90
C ILE A 371 -20.96 -19.69 0.41
N VAL A 372 -19.98 -20.22 1.16
CA VAL A 372 -19.28 -21.48 0.86
C VAL A 372 -20.28 -22.65 0.72
N SER A 373 -21.18 -22.78 1.69
CA SER A 373 -22.22 -23.81 1.68
C SER A 373 -23.22 -23.66 0.54
N GLN A 374 -23.72 -22.44 0.27
CA GLN A 374 -24.69 -22.22 -0.80
C GLN A 374 -24.11 -22.40 -2.20
N LEU A 375 -22.83 -22.13 -2.39
CA LEU A 375 -22.11 -22.34 -3.65
C LEU A 375 -21.46 -23.72 -3.75
N GLN A 376 -21.47 -24.53 -2.67
CA GLN A 376 -20.89 -25.87 -2.61
C GLN A 376 -19.39 -25.90 -2.94
N ILE A 377 -18.64 -24.92 -2.41
CA ILE A 377 -17.21 -24.73 -2.68
C ILE A 377 -16.31 -25.13 -1.48
N GLU A 378 -16.82 -25.90 -0.52
CA GLU A 378 -16.12 -26.32 0.72
C GLU A 378 -14.79 -26.98 0.41
N LYS A 379 -14.71 -27.78 -0.64
CA LYS A 379 -13.48 -28.51 -1.03
C LYS A 379 -12.35 -27.61 -1.48
N ASN A 380 -12.70 -26.41 -2.01
CA ASN A 380 -11.77 -25.44 -2.57
C ASN A 380 -11.60 -24.22 -1.64
N HIS A 381 -12.21 -24.25 -0.43
CA HIS A 381 -12.16 -23.14 0.51
C HIS A 381 -11.18 -23.42 1.65
N GLU A 382 -10.28 -22.46 1.89
CA GLU A 382 -9.31 -22.48 2.98
C GLU A 382 -9.54 -21.29 3.92
N ARG A 383 -9.55 -21.56 5.24
CA ARG A 383 -9.60 -20.52 6.27
C ARG A 383 -8.29 -20.48 7.03
N LEU A 384 -7.70 -19.31 7.14
CA LEU A 384 -6.49 -19.06 7.90
C LEU A 384 -6.84 -18.30 9.19
N GLN A 385 -6.31 -18.78 10.33
CA GLN A 385 -6.33 -18.04 11.57
C GLN A 385 -5.09 -17.16 11.64
N LEU A 386 -5.25 -15.84 11.77
CA LEU A 386 -4.17 -14.89 11.89
C LEU A 386 -3.95 -14.48 13.35
N SER A 387 -2.70 -14.24 13.72
CA SER A 387 -2.31 -13.67 15.01
C SER A 387 -2.20 -12.15 14.94
N LEU A 388 -2.09 -11.49 16.10
CA LEU A 388 -1.66 -10.10 16.16
C LEU A 388 -0.28 -9.93 15.52
N PRO A 389 -0.04 -8.84 14.79
CA PRO A 389 1.23 -8.62 14.13
C PRO A 389 2.35 -8.40 15.15
N ASP A 390 3.54 -8.86 14.82
CA ASP A 390 4.76 -8.64 15.56
C ASP A 390 5.60 -7.47 14.99
N GLU A 391 6.70 -7.14 15.66
CA GLU A 391 7.61 -6.08 15.23
C GLU A 391 8.18 -6.34 13.83
N MET A 392 8.48 -7.58 13.52
CA MET A 392 8.99 -8.00 12.23
C MET A 392 8.00 -7.72 11.09
N GLN A 393 6.71 -7.95 11.32
CA GLN A 393 5.66 -7.65 10.34
C GLN A 393 5.47 -6.13 10.18
N PHE A 394 5.68 -5.35 11.24
CA PHE A 394 5.67 -3.88 11.14
C PHE A 394 6.86 -3.37 10.31
N ASP A 395 8.07 -3.89 10.55
CA ASP A 395 9.27 -3.52 9.80
C ASP A 395 9.11 -3.88 8.31
N LYS A 396 8.57 -5.07 8.03
CA LYS A 396 8.25 -5.49 6.66
C LYS A 396 7.29 -4.51 5.99
N LEU A 397 6.16 -4.21 6.60
CA LEU A 397 5.15 -3.32 6.01
C LEU A 397 5.68 -1.89 5.88
N ASN A 398 6.45 -1.40 6.86
CA ASN A 398 7.08 -0.10 6.78
C ASN A 398 8.11 -0.04 5.65
N GLY A 399 8.97 -1.05 5.53
CA GLY A 399 9.93 -1.19 4.44
C GLY A 399 9.27 -1.13 3.08
N LEU A 400 8.18 -1.89 2.88
CA LEU A 400 7.42 -1.92 1.63
C LEU A 400 6.81 -0.57 1.25
N LYS A 401 6.21 0.13 2.20
CA LYS A 401 5.30 1.24 1.88
C LYS A 401 5.70 2.58 2.50
N GLN A 402 6.77 2.64 3.29
CA GLN A 402 7.31 3.88 3.85
C GLN A 402 6.23 4.80 4.45
N GLY A 403 5.32 4.23 5.26
CA GLY A 403 4.20 4.93 5.88
C GLY A 403 3.00 5.23 4.98
N LEU A 404 3.02 4.87 3.69
CA LEU A 404 1.88 5.04 2.79
C LEU A 404 0.78 3.99 3.01
N ASN A 405 1.07 2.92 3.74
CA ASN A 405 0.10 1.93 4.17
C ASN A 405 0.19 1.77 5.68
N TYR A 406 -0.94 1.87 6.42
CA TYR A 406 -0.89 1.91 7.88
C TYR A 406 -0.57 0.54 8.50
N LEU A 407 0.25 0.55 9.56
CA LEU A 407 0.81 -0.66 10.18
C LEU A 407 -0.24 -1.56 10.84
N GLY A 408 -1.43 -1.04 11.14
CA GLY A 408 -2.56 -1.87 11.56
C GLY A 408 -2.93 -2.97 10.57
N MET A 409 -2.50 -2.85 9.29
CA MET A 409 -2.69 -3.90 8.27
C MET A 409 -1.56 -4.96 8.23
N ALA A 410 -0.56 -4.88 9.10
CA ALA A 410 0.55 -5.85 9.08
C ALA A 410 0.11 -7.29 9.38
N PHE A 411 -1.00 -7.47 10.08
CA PHE A 411 -1.57 -8.79 10.36
C PHE A 411 -1.94 -9.60 9.10
N ILE A 412 -2.15 -8.92 7.95
CA ILE A 412 -2.56 -9.60 6.70
C ILE A 412 -1.38 -10.28 5.97
N LEU A 413 -0.13 -9.93 6.31
CA LEU A 413 1.04 -10.45 5.59
C LEU A 413 1.11 -11.99 5.52
N PRO A 414 0.80 -12.76 6.59
CA PRO A 414 0.75 -14.21 6.51
C PRO A 414 -0.33 -14.74 5.57
N PHE A 415 -1.46 -14.02 5.44
CA PHE A 415 -2.51 -14.38 4.49
C PHE A 415 -2.05 -14.19 3.04
N LEU A 416 -1.33 -13.10 2.75
CA LEU A 416 -0.74 -12.85 1.44
C LEU A 416 0.34 -13.87 1.11
N ASP A 417 1.16 -14.23 2.10
CA ASP A 417 2.18 -15.27 1.95
C ASP A 417 1.57 -16.64 1.58
N ARG A 418 0.35 -16.91 2.03
CA ARG A 418 -0.35 -18.13 1.65
C ARG A 418 -0.69 -18.20 0.17
N PHE A 419 -1.03 -17.08 -0.48
CA PHE A 419 -1.19 -17.02 -1.93
C PHE A 419 0.14 -17.32 -2.65
N ARG A 420 1.25 -16.75 -2.18
CA ARG A 420 2.59 -17.00 -2.70
C ARG A 420 2.97 -18.48 -2.59
N GLN A 421 2.79 -19.10 -1.40
CA GLN A 421 3.11 -20.50 -1.16
C GLN A 421 2.33 -21.47 -2.05
N ARG A 422 1.13 -21.07 -2.48
CA ARG A 422 0.28 -21.86 -3.37
C ARG A 422 0.44 -21.51 -4.84
N ASP A 423 1.35 -20.60 -5.18
CA ASP A 423 1.55 -20.04 -6.53
C ASP A 423 0.23 -19.55 -7.14
N LEU A 424 -0.55 -18.80 -6.35
CA LEU A 424 -1.83 -18.24 -6.75
C LEU A 424 -1.73 -16.75 -7.00
N TRP A 425 -2.28 -16.27 -8.09
CA TRP A 425 -2.69 -14.88 -8.21
C TRP A 425 -3.86 -14.60 -7.28
N GLN A 426 -3.86 -13.43 -6.65
CA GLN A 426 -4.94 -13.01 -5.77
C GLN A 426 -6.00 -12.25 -6.56
N LEU A 427 -7.21 -12.79 -6.64
CA LEU A 427 -8.40 -12.08 -7.09
C LEU A 427 -9.08 -11.46 -5.85
N THR A 428 -9.34 -10.17 -5.88
CA THR A 428 -9.97 -9.45 -4.76
C THR A 428 -11.31 -8.84 -5.15
N GLY A 429 -12.15 -8.57 -4.15
CA GLY A 429 -13.39 -7.81 -4.28
C GLY A 429 -13.19 -6.29 -4.21
N ASP A 430 -11.95 -5.81 -4.14
CA ASP A 430 -11.65 -4.39 -3.95
C ASP A 430 -12.24 -3.53 -5.07
N GLY A 431 -12.99 -2.49 -4.72
CA GLY A 431 -13.57 -1.54 -5.66
C GLY A 431 -15.06 -1.70 -5.91
N GLY A 432 -15.68 -2.83 -5.57
CA GLY A 432 -17.12 -3.02 -5.77
C GLY A 432 -17.96 -1.96 -5.05
N ASP A 433 -17.61 -1.66 -3.80
CA ASP A 433 -18.25 -0.61 -2.99
C ASP A 433 -18.06 0.81 -3.55
N LYS A 434 -17.04 1.03 -4.37
CA LYS A 434 -16.77 2.33 -5.03
C LYS A 434 -17.51 2.49 -6.35
N LEU A 435 -17.89 1.39 -6.99
CA LEU A 435 -18.54 1.42 -8.29
C LEU A 435 -20.02 1.07 -8.25
N LEU A 436 -20.40 0.07 -7.46
CA LEU A 436 -21.77 -0.44 -7.42
C LEU A 436 -22.63 0.19 -6.32
N ALA A 437 -22.03 0.90 -5.35
CA ALA A 437 -22.77 1.60 -4.30
C ALA A 437 -23.09 3.06 -4.67
N ASP A 438 -24.06 3.63 -3.97
CA ASP A 438 -24.38 5.06 -4.05
C ASP A 438 -23.33 5.87 -3.29
N LEU A 439 -22.50 6.61 -4.00
CA LEU A 439 -21.39 7.41 -3.45
C LEU A 439 -21.83 8.81 -3.01
N ARG A 440 -23.09 9.21 -3.23
CA ARG A 440 -23.53 10.56 -2.88
C ARG A 440 -23.43 10.81 -1.37
N PRO A 441 -23.16 12.05 -0.96
CA PRO A 441 -23.23 12.41 0.45
C PRO A 441 -24.66 12.17 0.97
N LEU A 442 -24.80 11.74 2.22
CA LEU A 442 -26.09 11.44 2.86
C LEU A 442 -27.01 12.68 3.01
N ARG A 443 -26.46 13.87 2.79
CA ARG A 443 -27.18 15.14 2.68
C ARG A 443 -26.66 15.92 1.49
N LYS A 444 -27.50 16.71 0.85
CA LYS A 444 -27.10 17.56 -0.26
C LYS A 444 -26.13 18.65 0.21
N LEU A 445 -25.04 18.84 -0.53
CA LEU A 445 -24.00 19.83 -0.28
C LEU A 445 -24.13 20.94 -1.32
N HIS A 446 -24.09 22.20 -0.88
CA HIS A 446 -24.30 23.36 -1.74
C HIS A 446 -23.10 24.31 -1.79
N THR A 447 -22.17 24.21 -0.82
CA THR A 447 -21.01 25.11 -0.72
C THR A 447 -19.77 24.34 -0.33
N HIS A 448 -18.60 24.87 -0.68
CA HIS A 448 -17.29 24.32 -0.26
C HIS A 448 -17.19 24.17 1.27
N HIS A 449 -17.71 25.13 2.03
CA HIS A 449 -17.74 25.04 3.48
C HIS A 449 -18.54 23.82 3.97
N GLN A 450 -19.72 23.58 3.38
CA GLN A 450 -20.52 22.39 3.74
C GLN A 450 -19.81 21.09 3.36
N LEU A 451 -19.10 21.06 2.25
CA LEU A 451 -18.30 19.92 1.83
C LEU A 451 -17.16 19.64 2.81
N ILE A 452 -16.38 20.65 3.17
CA ILE A 452 -15.26 20.50 4.12
C ILE A 452 -15.76 20.02 5.48
N GLU A 453 -16.80 20.65 6.03
CA GLU A 453 -17.37 20.22 7.31
C GLU A 453 -17.96 18.80 7.24
N TYR A 454 -18.49 18.40 6.09
CA TYR A 454 -18.95 17.03 5.85
C TYR A 454 -17.80 16.02 5.84
N LEU A 455 -16.69 16.35 5.17
CA LEU A 455 -15.48 15.53 5.15
C LEU A 455 -14.85 15.43 6.54
N LEU A 456 -14.67 16.55 7.22
CA LEU A 456 -14.11 16.60 8.59
C LEU A 456 -14.95 15.80 9.60
N ARG A 457 -16.24 15.68 9.36
CA ARG A 457 -17.13 14.90 10.22
C ARG A 457 -17.08 13.39 9.96
N ASN A 458 -16.92 12.99 8.70
CA ASN A 458 -17.18 11.59 8.29
C ASN A 458 -15.90 10.84 7.89
N HIS A 459 -14.80 11.55 7.62
CA HIS A 459 -13.58 10.94 7.07
C HIS A 459 -12.31 11.23 7.87
N THR A 460 -12.42 11.96 9.00
CA THR A 460 -11.25 12.20 9.85
C THR A 460 -11.05 11.07 10.86
N ILE A 461 -9.81 10.67 11.02
CA ILE A 461 -9.37 9.69 12.04
C ILE A 461 -9.00 10.39 13.35
N MET A 462 -8.42 11.59 13.30
CA MET A 462 -8.12 12.42 14.46
C MET A 462 -8.94 13.71 14.45
N PRO A 463 -9.29 14.26 15.63
CA PRO A 463 -9.95 15.56 15.71
C PRO A 463 -9.12 16.69 15.09
N LEU A 464 -9.74 17.56 14.30
CA LEU A 464 -9.07 18.70 13.66
C LEU A 464 -8.30 19.59 14.68
N SER A 465 -8.86 19.80 15.89
CA SER A 465 -8.19 20.57 16.94
C SER A 465 -6.89 19.93 17.41
N LEU A 466 -6.88 18.60 17.55
CA LEU A 466 -5.69 17.86 17.99
C LEU A 466 -4.62 17.88 16.90
N VAL A 467 -5.01 17.67 15.61
CA VAL A 467 -4.07 17.75 14.49
C VAL A 467 -3.46 19.14 14.38
N ALA A 468 -4.27 20.21 14.57
CA ALA A 468 -3.77 21.58 14.57
C ALA A 468 -2.73 21.80 15.70
N GLU A 469 -3.03 21.35 16.92
CA GLU A 469 -2.10 21.46 18.07
C GLU A 469 -0.80 20.66 17.85
N MET A 470 -0.89 19.47 17.23
CA MET A 470 0.28 18.62 16.98
C MET A 470 1.14 19.12 15.82
N SER A 471 0.53 19.57 14.71
CA SER A 471 1.25 19.92 13.49
C SER A 471 1.71 21.38 13.40
N GLY A 472 1.22 22.23 14.31
CA GLY A 472 1.48 23.69 14.27
C GLY A 472 0.71 24.45 13.18
N PHE A 473 -0.12 23.77 12.37
CA PHE A 473 -1.07 24.45 11.47
C PHE A 473 -2.27 25.01 12.25
N SER A 474 -2.82 26.12 11.80
CA SER A 474 -4.14 26.53 12.30
C SER A 474 -5.25 25.60 11.76
N LYS A 475 -6.43 25.62 12.39
CA LYS A 475 -7.58 24.85 11.86
C LYS A 475 -8.01 25.35 10.48
N GLU A 476 -7.82 26.61 10.23
CA GLU A 476 -8.10 27.30 8.98
C GLU A 476 -7.12 26.83 7.89
N ASP A 477 -5.81 26.79 8.19
CA ASP A 477 -4.81 26.27 7.25
C ASP A 477 -5.11 24.81 6.84
N LEU A 478 -5.51 23.97 7.79
CA LEU A 478 -5.89 22.59 7.49
C LEU A 478 -7.15 22.48 6.61
N ARG A 479 -8.12 23.40 6.81
CA ARG A 479 -9.30 23.49 5.93
C ARG A 479 -8.92 23.98 4.54
N ASP A 480 -8.01 24.93 4.44
CA ASP A 480 -7.53 25.48 3.17
C ASP A 480 -6.73 24.45 2.38
N LEU A 481 -5.90 23.64 3.04
CA LEU A 481 -5.21 22.52 2.40
C LEU A 481 -6.21 21.51 1.79
N LEU A 482 -7.27 21.16 2.53
CA LEU A 482 -8.35 20.30 2.02
C LEU A 482 -9.09 20.97 0.86
N LEU A 483 -9.39 22.26 0.96
CA LEU A 483 -10.09 22.99 -0.08
C LEU A 483 -9.28 23.06 -1.38
N GLN A 484 -7.98 23.35 -1.31
CA GLN A 484 -7.09 23.38 -2.47
C GLN A 484 -7.08 22.04 -3.20
N MET A 485 -6.96 20.93 -2.46
CA MET A 485 -7.04 19.60 -3.03
C MET A 485 -8.39 19.36 -3.73
N LEU A 486 -9.49 19.67 -3.07
CA LEU A 486 -10.83 19.46 -3.62
C LEU A 486 -11.11 20.33 -4.85
N GLN A 487 -10.60 21.55 -4.89
CA GLN A 487 -10.75 22.46 -6.02
C GLN A 487 -9.98 22.02 -7.27
N SER A 488 -8.96 21.17 -7.12
CA SER A 488 -8.25 20.59 -8.27
C SER A 488 -9.10 19.57 -9.08
N TYR A 489 -10.25 19.14 -8.55
CA TYR A 489 -11.12 18.19 -9.25
C TYR A 489 -12.01 18.94 -10.25
N GLU A 490 -11.95 18.53 -11.51
CA GLU A 490 -12.71 19.09 -12.62
C GLU A 490 -14.17 18.58 -12.61
N VAL A 491 -14.98 19.08 -11.66
CA VAL A 491 -16.39 18.71 -11.48
C VAL A 491 -17.25 19.93 -11.20
N THR A 492 -18.56 19.84 -11.48
CA THR A 492 -19.45 21.00 -11.55
C THR A 492 -20.06 21.39 -10.20
N ASN A 493 -20.21 20.47 -9.27
CA ASN A 493 -20.90 20.73 -7.99
C ASN A 493 -20.28 19.95 -6.81
N GLU A 494 -20.65 20.33 -5.59
CA GLU A 494 -20.07 19.82 -4.35
C GLU A 494 -20.38 18.35 -4.07
N ASN A 495 -21.49 17.82 -4.59
CA ASN A 495 -21.82 16.40 -4.43
C ASN A 495 -20.94 15.54 -5.35
N GLU A 496 -20.71 15.96 -6.59
CA GLU A 496 -19.75 15.33 -7.49
C GLU A 496 -18.31 15.46 -6.96
N ARG A 497 -17.97 16.60 -6.38
CA ARG A 497 -16.66 16.80 -5.74
C ARG A 497 -16.43 15.85 -4.58
N TYR A 498 -17.46 15.60 -3.76
CA TYR A 498 -17.40 14.57 -2.72
C TYR A 498 -17.26 13.15 -3.30
N MET A 499 -18.03 12.80 -4.34
CA MET A 499 -17.89 11.50 -5.00
C MET A 499 -16.49 11.33 -5.62
N SER A 500 -15.96 12.39 -6.25
CA SER A 500 -14.59 12.41 -6.77
C SER A 500 -13.55 12.22 -5.66
N PHE A 501 -13.74 12.80 -4.49
CA PHE A 501 -12.89 12.57 -3.32
C PHE A 501 -12.90 11.08 -2.92
N LEU A 502 -14.06 10.43 -2.87
CA LEU A 502 -14.13 9.00 -2.54
C LEU A 502 -13.39 8.13 -3.57
N ILE A 503 -13.44 8.49 -4.84
CA ILE A 503 -12.78 7.76 -5.93
C ILE A 503 -11.27 8.07 -5.93
N ARG A 504 -10.87 9.34 -6.00
CA ARG A 504 -9.45 9.72 -6.12
C ARG A 504 -8.65 9.40 -4.86
N GLU A 505 -9.18 9.77 -3.70
CA GLU A 505 -8.41 9.71 -2.48
C GLU A 505 -8.64 8.40 -1.72
N ARG A 506 -9.90 7.95 -1.57
CA ARG A 506 -10.19 6.74 -0.81
C ARG A 506 -9.94 5.46 -1.61
N ALA A 507 -10.18 5.45 -2.93
CA ALA A 507 -9.89 4.29 -3.76
C ALA A 507 -8.47 4.38 -4.36
N MET A 508 -8.21 5.35 -5.24
CA MET A 508 -6.98 5.39 -6.03
C MET A 508 -5.73 5.72 -5.20
N THR A 509 -5.84 6.53 -4.15
CA THR A 509 -4.71 6.82 -3.27
C THR A 509 -4.58 5.78 -2.17
N TRP A 510 -5.61 5.56 -1.37
CA TRP A 510 -5.49 4.72 -0.16
C TRP A 510 -5.62 3.22 -0.45
N LEU A 511 -6.68 2.76 -1.16
CA LEU A 511 -6.87 1.32 -1.42
C LEU A 511 -5.80 0.76 -2.35
N PHE A 512 -5.40 1.50 -3.39
CA PHE A 512 -4.39 1.02 -4.34
C PHE A 512 -3.02 0.82 -3.69
N GLU A 513 -2.67 1.56 -2.63
CA GLU A 513 -1.48 1.26 -1.84
C GLU A 513 -1.57 -0.09 -1.12
N GLY A 514 -2.77 -0.46 -0.67
CA GLY A 514 -3.02 -1.77 -0.07
C GLY A 514 -2.93 -2.91 -1.09
N GLU A 515 -3.52 -2.75 -2.27
CA GLU A 515 -3.39 -3.74 -3.35
C GLU A 515 -1.94 -3.89 -3.83
N ASP A 516 -1.22 -2.78 -3.87
CA ASP A 516 0.17 -2.77 -4.27
C ASP A 516 1.06 -3.52 -3.28
N ARG A 517 0.82 -3.37 -1.98
CA ARG A 517 1.42 -4.22 -0.95
C ARG A 517 1.16 -5.71 -1.22
N ASN A 518 -0.05 -6.08 -1.63
CA ASN A 518 -0.38 -7.48 -1.90
C ASN A 518 0.50 -8.04 -3.03
N ARG A 519 0.81 -7.22 -4.05
CA ARG A 519 1.67 -7.61 -5.19
C ARG A 519 3.11 -7.93 -4.82
N CYS A 520 3.54 -7.60 -3.61
CA CYS A 520 4.84 -8.06 -3.10
C CYS A 520 4.88 -9.56 -2.82
N TYR A 521 3.74 -10.19 -2.63
CA TYR A 521 3.62 -11.61 -2.33
C TYR A 521 3.10 -12.41 -3.51
N ALA A 522 2.08 -11.90 -4.17
CA ALA A 522 1.45 -12.53 -5.31
C ALA A 522 0.80 -11.45 -6.18
N TRP A 523 0.71 -11.67 -7.49
CA TRP A 523 0.00 -10.74 -8.34
C TRP A 523 -1.45 -10.58 -7.88
N SER A 524 -1.84 -9.35 -7.54
CA SER A 524 -3.18 -9.03 -7.02
C SER A 524 -3.95 -8.20 -8.04
N THR A 525 -5.19 -8.60 -8.34
CA THR A 525 -6.06 -7.95 -9.32
C THR A 525 -7.53 -8.00 -8.90
N THR A 526 -8.34 -7.14 -9.49
CA THR A 526 -9.80 -7.12 -9.34
C THR A 526 -10.48 -6.70 -10.65
N PRO A 527 -11.62 -7.29 -11.03
CA PRO A 527 -12.34 -6.89 -12.25
C PRO A 527 -13.03 -5.53 -12.10
N TYR A 528 -13.27 -5.06 -10.88
CA TYR A 528 -14.03 -3.84 -10.63
C TYR A 528 -13.38 -2.58 -11.23
N TYR A 529 -12.06 -2.52 -11.32
CA TYR A 529 -11.35 -1.37 -11.88
C TYR A 529 -10.97 -1.55 -13.36
N SER A 530 -11.72 -2.38 -14.13
CA SER A 530 -11.59 -2.33 -15.59
C SER A 530 -12.12 -0.97 -16.10
N PRO A 531 -11.42 -0.26 -17.00
CA PRO A 531 -11.78 1.10 -17.40
C PRO A 531 -13.21 1.22 -17.99
N ASP A 532 -13.64 0.25 -18.78
CA ASP A 532 -14.98 0.25 -19.36
C ASP A 532 -16.06 0.08 -18.29
N LEU A 533 -15.85 -0.83 -17.32
CA LEU A 533 -16.74 -1.03 -16.18
C LEU A 533 -16.77 0.22 -15.29
N PHE A 534 -15.60 0.79 -15.00
CA PHE A 534 -15.48 2.00 -14.22
C PHE A 534 -16.30 3.13 -14.82
N LYS A 535 -16.13 3.38 -16.12
CA LYS A 535 -16.88 4.40 -16.86
C LYS A 535 -18.38 4.11 -16.86
N ALA A 536 -18.80 2.89 -17.19
CA ALA A 536 -20.21 2.49 -17.22
C ALA A 536 -20.89 2.68 -15.84
N CYS A 537 -20.16 2.34 -14.76
CA CYS A 537 -20.65 2.54 -13.40
C CYS A 537 -20.78 4.02 -13.01
N LEU A 538 -19.90 4.90 -13.47
CA LEU A 538 -19.99 6.34 -13.20
C LEU A 538 -21.16 6.98 -13.94
N HIS A 539 -21.45 6.52 -15.16
CA HIS A 539 -22.58 7.00 -15.97
C HIS A 539 -23.94 6.42 -15.53
N TYR A 540 -23.93 5.36 -14.70
CA TYR A 540 -25.16 4.79 -14.17
C TYR A 540 -25.73 5.69 -13.06
N PRO A 541 -27.04 6.02 -13.10
CA PRO A 541 -27.65 6.92 -12.11
C PRO A 541 -27.48 6.44 -10.68
N MET A 542 -26.99 7.32 -9.80
CA MET A 542 -26.75 7.00 -8.39
C MET A 542 -28.02 6.58 -7.64
N GLU A 543 -29.21 7.04 -8.08
CA GLU A 543 -30.50 6.58 -7.58
C GLU A 543 -30.70 5.08 -7.76
N GLY A 544 -30.25 4.52 -8.87
CA GLY A 544 -30.31 3.08 -9.15
C GLY A 544 -29.37 2.24 -8.28
N LYS A 545 -28.34 2.86 -7.69
CA LYS A 545 -27.41 2.20 -6.74
C LYS A 545 -27.87 2.32 -5.28
N ARG A 546 -28.86 3.17 -5.02
CA ARG A 546 -29.30 3.49 -3.66
C ARG A 546 -29.65 2.23 -2.89
N ASN A 547 -29.26 2.19 -1.59
CA ASN A 547 -29.57 1.09 -0.68
C ASN A 547 -29.10 -0.29 -1.18
N GLY A 548 -28.06 -0.33 -2.01
CA GLY A 548 -27.51 -1.58 -2.56
C GLY A 548 -28.35 -2.22 -3.66
N ASN A 549 -29.26 -1.46 -4.28
CA ASN A 549 -30.15 -2.00 -5.33
C ASN A 549 -29.41 -2.62 -6.50
N LEU A 550 -28.27 -2.06 -6.92
CA LEU A 550 -27.49 -2.62 -8.02
C LEU A 550 -26.85 -3.97 -7.64
N PHE A 551 -26.35 -4.11 -6.41
CA PHE A 551 -25.90 -5.40 -5.89
C PHE A 551 -27.02 -6.42 -5.85
N LEU A 552 -28.22 -6.03 -5.35
CA LEU A 552 -29.38 -6.91 -5.29
C LEU A 552 -29.75 -7.41 -6.68
N ALA A 553 -29.85 -6.50 -7.66
CA ALA A 553 -30.17 -6.86 -9.06
C ALA A 553 -29.15 -7.83 -9.66
N PHE A 554 -27.89 -7.76 -9.25
CA PHE A 554 -26.85 -8.69 -9.70
C PHE A 554 -26.94 -10.04 -8.99
N PHE A 555 -27.14 -10.04 -7.66
CA PHE A 555 -27.32 -11.31 -6.92
C PHE A 555 -28.50 -12.13 -7.38
N GLU A 556 -29.59 -11.50 -7.83
CA GLU A 556 -30.79 -12.20 -8.39
C GLU A 556 -30.46 -12.98 -9.65
N ARG A 557 -29.37 -12.68 -10.34
CA ARG A 557 -28.89 -13.38 -11.55
C ARG A 557 -27.94 -14.53 -11.26
N LEU A 558 -27.53 -14.70 -9.98
CA LEU A 558 -26.50 -15.63 -9.57
C LEU A 558 -27.07 -16.84 -8.83
N PRO A 559 -26.38 -18.00 -8.87
CA PRO A 559 -26.79 -19.17 -8.09
C PRO A 559 -26.61 -18.93 -6.59
N GLY A 560 -27.18 -19.80 -5.76
CA GLY A 560 -26.92 -19.86 -4.32
C GLY A 560 -27.69 -18.88 -3.45
N LYS A 561 -28.70 -18.16 -4.00
CA LYS A 561 -29.55 -17.22 -3.22
C LYS A 561 -28.73 -16.25 -2.34
N LEU A 562 -27.58 -15.80 -2.83
CA LEU A 562 -26.58 -15.00 -2.11
C LEU A 562 -27.13 -13.69 -1.54
N GLN A 563 -28.23 -13.15 -2.11
CA GLN A 563 -28.93 -11.96 -1.63
C GLN A 563 -29.58 -12.15 -0.25
N HIS A 564 -29.82 -13.38 0.18
CA HIS A 564 -30.41 -13.67 1.51
C HIS A 564 -29.40 -13.82 2.63
N ILE A 565 -28.10 -13.88 2.31
CA ILE A 565 -27.03 -13.91 3.30
C ILE A 565 -26.88 -12.52 3.91
N SER A 566 -26.82 -12.42 5.25
CA SER A 566 -26.64 -11.15 5.95
C SER A 566 -25.35 -10.45 5.50
N ASN A 567 -25.42 -9.14 5.31
CA ASN A 567 -24.22 -8.30 5.14
C ASN A 567 -23.69 -7.92 6.51
N PRO A 568 -22.42 -8.20 6.84
CA PRO A 568 -21.83 -7.88 8.14
C PRO A 568 -21.96 -6.40 8.53
N ASN A 569 -21.78 -5.49 7.57
CA ASN A 569 -21.84 -4.04 7.79
C ASN A 569 -23.27 -3.51 8.01
N TRP A 570 -24.26 -4.14 7.39
CA TRP A 570 -25.67 -3.73 7.49
C TRP A 570 -26.42 -4.51 8.58
N GLN A 571 -25.88 -5.66 8.99
CA GLN A 571 -26.53 -6.62 9.91
C GLN A 571 -27.91 -7.08 9.43
N CYS A 572 -28.09 -7.10 8.12
CA CYS A 572 -29.29 -7.60 7.44
C CYS A 572 -28.94 -8.08 6.04
N SER A 573 -29.82 -8.90 5.44
CA SER A 573 -29.63 -9.37 4.06
C SER A 573 -29.99 -8.28 3.05
N PRO A 574 -29.31 -8.22 1.88
CA PRO A 574 -29.72 -7.33 0.78
C PRO A 574 -31.16 -7.52 0.30
N ALA A 575 -31.69 -8.73 0.40
CA ALA A 575 -33.08 -9.04 0.03
C ALA A 575 -34.12 -8.45 1.01
N ASP A 576 -33.77 -8.21 2.27
CA ASP A 576 -34.66 -7.54 3.22
C ASP A 576 -34.61 -6.01 3.05
N GLN A 577 -35.28 -5.54 2.00
CA GLN A 577 -35.33 -4.11 1.65
C GLN A 577 -35.93 -3.23 2.76
N GLN A 578 -36.79 -3.76 3.63
CA GLN A 578 -37.28 -3.00 4.77
C GLN A 578 -36.23 -2.77 5.83
N ALA A 579 -35.41 -3.80 6.14
CA ALA A 579 -34.28 -3.67 7.05
C ALA A 579 -33.20 -2.77 6.46
N VAL A 580 -32.84 -2.96 5.20
CA VAL A 580 -31.89 -2.11 4.47
C VAL A 580 -32.33 -0.65 4.51
N ASN A 581 -33.57 -0.35 4.18
CA ASN A 581 -34.12 1.01 4.23
C ASN A 581 -34.06 1.61 5.64
N ARG A 582 -34.29 0.80 6.70
CA ARG A 582 -34.13 1.25 8.11
C ARG A 582 -32.69 1.62 8.43
N VAL A 583 -31.72 0.83 7.97
CA VAL A 583 -30.28 1.10 8.15
C VAL A 583 -29.91 2.45 7.52
N PHE A 584 -30.21 2.63 6.24
CA PHE A 584 -29.88 3.86 5.52
C PHE A 584 -30.63 5.10 6.06
N ARG A 585 -31.89 4.96 6.45
CA ARG A 585 -32.62 6.06 7.13
C ARG A 585 -31.94 6.46 8.43
N ARG A 586 -31.46 5.51 9.24
CA ARG A 586 -30.71 5.81 10.48
C ARG A 586 -29.41 6.54 10.18
N GLN A 587 -28.69 6.12 9.11
CA GLN A 587 -27.47 6.81 8.70
C GLN A 587 -27.76 8.25 8.24
N MET A 588 -28.81 8.47 7.44
CA MET A 588 -29.24 9.82 7.02
C MET A 588 -29.62 10.71 8.22
N LEU A 589 -30.38 10.18 9.17
CA LEU A 589 -30.74 10.92 10.39
C LEU A 589 -29.49 11.30 11.20
N ARG A 590 -28.55 10.37 11.37
CA ARG A 590 -27.26 10.67 12.03
C ARG A 590 -26.47 11.75 11.27
N ALA A 591 -26.44 11.68 9.95
CA ALA A 591 -25.73 12.68 9.12
C ALA A 591 -26.37 14.08 9.22
N ALA A 592 -27.67 14.17 9.47
CA ALA A 592 -28.40 15.43 9.62
C ALA A 592 -28.30 16.01 11.05
N MET A 593 -27.96 15.20 12.07
CA MET A 593 -27.91 15.65 13.46
C MET A 593 -26.78 16.65 13.72
N PRO A 594 -27.01 17.70 14.54
CA PRO A 594 -25.94 18.56 15.04
C PRO A 594 -24.89 17.79 15.84
N VAL A 595 -23.62 18.17 15.72
CA VAL A 595 -22.49 17.50 16.38
C VAL A 595 -22.66 17.38 17.92
N PRO A 596 -23.16 18.41 18.65
CA PRO A 596 -23.38 18.27 20.11
C PRO A 596 -24.38 17.16 20.46
N LEU A 597 -25.45 17.03 19.69
CA LEU A 597 -26.48 16.00 19.91
C LEU A 597 -25.94 14.60 19.60
N LEU A 598 -25.12 14.47 18.57
CA LEU A 598 -24.42 13.22 18.27
C LEU A 598 -23.47 12.80 19.38
N LYS A 599 -22.70 13.73 19.94
CA LYS A 599 -21.81 13.46 21.09
C LYS A 599 -22.58 12.96 22.31
N LEU A 600 -23.80 13.49 22.51
CA LEU A 600 -24.69 13.06 23.61
C LEU A 600 -25.26 11.65 23.40
N LEU A 601 -25.56 11.30 22.11
CA LEU A 601 -26.14 10.02 21.74
C LEU A 601 -25.08 8.94 21.45
N ALA A 602 -23.84 9.33 21.15
CA ALA A 602 -22.72 8.42 21.00
C ALA A 602 -22.23 7.95 22.39
N LYS A 603 -23.01 7.08 23.04
CA LYS A 603 -22.49 6.22 24.08
C LYS A 603 -21.43 5.32 23.44
N ASN A 604 -20.17 5.50 23.87
CA ASN A 604 -19.00 4.74 23.48
C ASN A 604 -18.69 4.75 21.96
N ARG A 605 -17.93 5.74 21.50
CA ARG A 605 -16.98 5.48 20.44
C ARG A 605 -15.98 4.46 21.00
N ASP A 606 -15.52 3.52 20.16
CA ASP A 606 -14.40 2.62 20.48
C ASP A 606 -13.10 3.43 20.58
N THR A 607 -13.04 4.33 21.56
CA THR A 607 -11.88 5.15 21.89
C THR A 607 -11.18 4.54 23.08
N MET A 608 -9.88 4.52 23.03
CA MET A 608 -9.00 4.06 24.10
C MET A 608 -7.91 5.09 24.39
N THR A 609 -7.42 5.10 25.61
CA THR A 609 -6.19 5.83 25.93
C THR A 609 -4.97 5.09 25.41
N LEU A 610 -3.84 5.78 25.29
CA LEU A 610 -2.59 5.17 24.85
C LEU A 610 -2.23 3.90 25.65
N SER A 611 -2.44 3.90 26.94
CA SER A 611 -2.15 2.74 27.81
C SER A 611 -2.95 1.47 27.48
N CYS A 612 -4.06 1.60 26.79
CA CYS A 612 -4.90 0.49 26.35
C CYS A 612 -4.56 0.02 24.92
N PHE A 613 -3.73 0.78 24.18
CA PHE A 613 -3.29 0.38 22.84
C PHE A 613 -2.34 -0.81 22.94
N PRO A 614 -2.52 -1.89 22.16
CA PRO A 614 -1.72 -3.12 22.29
C PRO A 614 -0.21 -2.90 22.17
N TYR A 615 0.22 -1.87 21.46
CA TYR A 615 1.63 -1.53 21.22
C TYR A 615 2.03 -0.21 21.87
N ALA A 616 1.41 0.10 23.03
CA ALA A 616 1.64 1.36 23.76
C ALA A 616 3.09 1.60 24.12
N ALA A 617 3.82 0.56 24.53
CA ALA A 617 5.23 0.67 24.91
C ALA A 617 6.12 1.05 23.72
N GLN A 618 5.94 0.40 22.58
CA GLN A 618 6.68 0.72 21.33
C GLN A 618 6.33 2.14 20.85
N LEU A 619 5.05 2.51 20.89
CA LEU A 619 4.62 3.85 20.47
C LEU A 619 5.21 4.93 21.41
N GLN A 620 5.23 4.71 22.72
CA GLN A 620 5.86 5.63 23.69
C GLN A 620 7.36 5.76 23.44
N GLN A 621 8.05 4.65 23.14
CA GLN A 621 9.46 4.66 22.79
C GLN A 621 9.69 5.53 21.57
N LEU A 622 8.97 5.30 20.46
CA LEU A 622 9.08 6.09 19.23
C LEU A 622 8.78 7.58 19.48
N MET A 623 7.79 7.93 20.31
CA MET A 623 7.49 9.32 20.67
C MET A 623 8.61 9.99 21.48
N SER A 624 9.45 9.25 22.18
CA SER A 624 10.55 9.74 23.01
C SER A 624 11.87 9.87 22.27
N GLU A 625 12.01 9.22 21.11
CA GLU A 625 13.21 9.26 20.29
C GLU A 625 13.31 10.58 19.51
N ASP A 626 14.54 11.00 19.21
CA ASP A 626 14.78 12.10 18.27
C ASP A 626 14.69 11.58 16.84
N HIS A 627 13.69 12.02 16.10
CA HIS A 627 13.42 11.61 14.74
C HIS A 627 13.10 12.81 13.83
N LEU A 628 13.08 12.61 12.52
CA LEU A 628 12.86 13.67 11.53
C LEU A 628 11.51 14.41 11.67
N LEU A 629 10.54 13.82 12.38
CA LEU A 629 9.25 14.47 12.67
C LEU A 629 9.29 15.42 13.86
N SER A 630 10.33 15.43 14.69
CA SER A 630 10.37 16.23 15.93
C SER A 630 10.17 17.73 15.68
N ASP A 631 10.62 18.23 14.52
CA ASP A 631 10.41 19.61 14.08
C ASP A 631 9.06 19.83 13.36
N THR A 632 8.35 18.76 13.05
CA THR A 632 7.10 18.79 12.27
C THR A 632 5.89 18.51 13.12
N ILE A 633 6.02 17.63 14.13
CA ILE A 633 4.94 17.21 15.01
C ILE A 633 5.34 17.38 16.48
N HIS A 634 4.51 18.09 17.23
CA HIS A 634 4.70 18.33 18.64
C HIS A 634 3.96 17.28 19.48
N PHE A 635 4.57 16.09 19.67
CA PHE A 635 3.97 14.99 20.43
C PHE A 635 3.66 15.34 21.89
N ARG A 636 4.33 16.34 22.46
CA ARG A 636 4.05 16.86 23.82
C ARG A 636 2.64 17.42 23.96
N ASN A 637 2.01 17.78 22.84
CA ASN A 637 0.62 18.25 22.80
C ASN A 637 -0.38 17.10 22.88
N LEU A 638 0.06 15.85 22.62
CA LEU A 638 -0.75 14.67 22.82
C LEU A 638 -0.74 14.27 24.29
N ARG A 639 -1.86 14.44 24.97
CA ARG A 639 -1.98 14.08 26.39
C ARG A 639 -2.03 12.56 26.54
N SER A 640 -1.35 12.01 27.55
CA SER A 640 -1.36 10.56 27.82
C SER A 640 -2.75 9.96 28.05
N GLY A 641 -3.72 10.77 28.48
CA GLY A 641 -5.12 10.40 28.69
C GLY A 641 -6.06 10.74 27.52
N GLU A 642 -5.54 11.22 26.37
CA GLU A 642 -6.39 11.57 25.22
C GLU A 642 -7.08 10.32 24.67
N PRO A 643 -8.44 10.30 24.61
CA PRO A 643 -9.16 9.15 24.07
C PRO A 643 -9.20 9.24 22.53
N LEU A 644 -8.42 8.41 21.86
CA LEU A 644 -8.42 8.26 20.42
C LEU A 644 -9.00 6.92 20.00
N THR A 645 -9.43 6.81 18.74
CA THR A 645 -9.82 5.52 18.16
C THR A 645 -8.59 4.62 17.99
N THR A 646 -8.79 3.31 17.99
CA THR A 646 -7.71 2.34 17.68
C THR A 646 -7.04 2.67 16.35
N GLU A 647 -7.83 3.05 15.35
CA GLU A 647 -7.33 3.47 14.03
C GLU A 647 -6.40 4.68 14.13
N ALA A 648 -6.74 5.70 14.92
CA ALA A 648 -5.90 6.87 15.12
C ALA A 648 -4.55 6.53 15.78
N TRP A 649 -4.53 5.63 16.77
CA TRP A 649 -3.29 5.14 17.37
C TRP A 649 -2.42 4.40 16.36
N TRP A 650 -3.00 3.56 15.51
CA TRP A 650 -2.29 2.88 14.45
C TRP A 650 -1.68 3.82 13.42
N HIS A 651 -2.39 4.89 13.02
CA HIS A 651 -1.85 5.87 12.08
C HIS A 651 -0.72 6.69 12.70
N LEU A 652 -0.82 7.03 13.98
CA LEU A 652 0.28 7.69 14.69
C LEU A 652 1.52 6.78 14.77
N PHE A 653 1.32 5.49 15.11
CA PHE A 653 2.38 4.50 15.13
C PHE A 653 3.04 4.34 13.75
N THR A 654 2.24 4.31 12.69
CA THR A 654 2.72 4.24 11.31
C THR A 654 3.61 5.42 10.94
N LEU A 655 3.17 6.64 11.23
CA LEU A 655 3.95 7.84 10.96
C LEU A 655 5.28 7.83 11.69
N LEU A 656 5.27 7.57 12.98
CA LEU A 656 6.50 7.54 13.78
C LEU A 656 7.47 6.49 13.26
N LYS A 657 6.99 5.28 12.97
CA LYS A 657 7.82 4.20 12.43
C LYS A 657 8.42 4.55 11.07
N ALA A 658 7.68 5.23 10.17
CA ALA A 658 8.18 5.63 8.86
C ALA A 658 9.36 6.63 8.91
N PHE A 659 9.51 7.36 10.01
CA PHE A 659 10.55 8.36 10.20
C PHE A 659 11.59 7.99 11.28
N SER A 660 11.43 6.85 11.98
CA SER A 660 12.37 6.36 12.97
C SER A 660 13.55 5.59 12.35
N ASP A 661 13.35 5.00 11.17
CA ASP A 661 14.39 4.26 10.47
C ASP A 661 15.37 5.26 9.80
N ARG A 662 16.54 5.48 10.44
CA ARG A 662 17.66 6.29 9.92
C ARG A 662 18.65 5.43 9.16
#